data_1463fb3408cdc4dbf036b184472de77e
#
_entry.id   1463fb3408cdc4dbf036b184472de77e
#
_cell.length_a   1.000
_cell.length_b   1.000
_cell.length_c   1.000
_cell.angle_alpha   90.00
_cell.angle_beta   90.00
_cell.angle_gamma   90.00
#
_symmetry.space_group_name_H-M   'P 1'
#
loop_
_entity.id
_entity.type
_entity.pdbx_description
1 polymer ?
#
loop_
_entity_poly.entity_id
_entity_poly.type
_entity_poly.pdbx_seq_one_letter_code
_entity_poly.pdbx_strand_id
1 'polypeptide(L)'
;MNDILQQDIQYLPGVGPSRKKMLGEELGIMTYGDLLQYYPYKHVDRSRLYSIRELTGDMPFVQVKGHILSFETFKMSARKERVVAHFTDGSGKVMDLTWFNGGKYAKQSYTIGKEYIVFGRPNVYNGRINVTHPDIDAADKLELSAMGMQPYYNTSEKMKKTGLNSRSIEKLTRTLLDVLKEPLPETLPDFITEKLHLMRRDEALRKIHYPQNAKELERARVRLKFEELFYVQLNILRYASDQRRKYRGYIFSKVGDHFNTFYKENLPFPLTEAQKRVIREIRKDMGSGRQMNRLLQGDVGSGKTLVALMSMLIALDNGYQACIMAPTEILAEQHLQTIMAFLKGMDIRVALLTGMVKGKKRQEILDGLLDGTVQILVGTHAVIEDTVQFARLGMVVVDEQHRFGVAQRAKLWSKSENPPHVLVMTATPIPRTLAMTLYGDLDVSVIDELPPGRKPVVTQHVFDRSLPSLYDSIRNQIRQGRQVYIVFPLIEESEKIDLKNLEEGYEVLKQVFPEFNLSKVHGKMKPADKEAEMQKFVSGETQILVATTVIEVGVNVPNASVMVILEAQRFGLSQLHQLRGRVGRGADQSYCILVTGYKLAEDTKKRIDIMCETNDGFRIAEADLKLRGPGDLEGTQQSGMAFDLKIADIARDGQLVQMARDEAQIIIDDDPTCENERYHILWKRLRELRKNNINWGVIS
;
A
#
# COMPACT_ATOMS: atom_id res chain seq x y z
N MET A 1 -38.03 -13.09 -5.20
CA MET A 1 -38.08 -11.73 -5.76
C MET A 1 -36.91 -11.60 -6.71
N ASN A 2 -37.14 -11.40 -8.01
CA ASN A 2 -36.06 -11.07 -8.93
C ASN A 2 -35.46 -9.75 -8.43
N ASP A 3 -34.18 -9.80 -8.07
CA ASP A 3 -33.45 -8.61 -7.66
C ASP A 3 -33.34 -7.68 -8.89
N ILE A 4 -34.09 -6.59 -8.90
CA ILE A 4 -34.13 -5.61 -9.99
C ILE A 4 -32.72 -5.12 -10.36
N LEU A 5 -31.78 -5.15 -9.41
CA LEU A 5 -30.39 -4.77 -9.65
C LEU A 5 -29.62 -5.78 -10.52
N GLN A 6 -30.08 -7.03 -10.62
CA GLN A 6 -29.50 -8.05 -11.50
C GLN A 6 -30.08 -7.98 -12.92
N GLN A 7 -31.02 -7.09 -13.18
CA GLN A 7 -31.58 -6.91 -14.53
C GLN A 7 -30.51 -6.40 -15.49
N ASP A 8 -30.50 -6.98 -16.69
CA ASP A 8 -29.57 -6.62 -17.75
C ASP A 8 -29.74 -5.15 -18.17
N ILE A 9 -28.62 -4.45 -18.34
CA ILE A 9 -28.58 -3.01 -18.63
C ILE A 9 -29.29 -2.63 -19.95
N GLN A 10 -29.44 -3.56 -20.89
CA GLN A 10 -30.12 -3.29 -22.16
C GLN A 10 -31.59 -2.92 -22.02
N TYR A 11 -32.23 -3.31 -20.90
CA TYR A 11 -33.63 -2.99 -20.64
C TYR A 11 -33.82 -1.58 -20.04
N LEU A 12 -32.72 -0.87 -19.77
CA LEU A 12 -32.80 0.50 -19.34
C LEU A 12 -33.15 1.43 -20.51
N PRO A 13 -34.19 2.27 -20.40
CA PRO A 13 -34.49 3.25 -21.43
C PRO A 13 -33.28 4.08 -21.83
N GLY A 14 -32.98 4.11 -23.13
CA GLY A 14 -31.77 4.78 -23.66
C GLY A 14 -30.56 3.87 -23.84
N VAL A 15 -30.60 2.59 -23.46
CA VAL A 15 -29.54 1.61 -23.69
C VAL A 15 -29.99 0.60 -24.76
N GLY A 16 -29.49 0.78 -25.98
CA GLY A 16 -29.64 -0.22 -27.05
C GLY A 16 -28.46 -1.19 -27.10
N PRO A 17 -28.50 -2.21 -28.00
CA PRO A 17 -27.48 -3.24 -28.08
C PRO A 17 -26.03 -2.70 -28.23
N SER A 18 -25.85 -1.65 -29.03
CA SER A 18 -24.54 -1.02 -29.23
C SER A 18 -24.02 -0.35 -27.96
N ARG A 19 -24.87 0.36 -27.21
CA ARG A 19 -24.49 0.98 -25.95
C ARG A 19 -24.23 -0.06 -24.86
N LYS A 20 -25.04 -1.13 -24.78
CA LYS A 20 -24.79 -2.26 -23.88
C LYS A 20 -23.39 -2.84 -24.09
N LYS A 21 -23.05 -3.15 -25.37
CA LYS A 21 -21.73 -3.68 -25.71
C LYS A 21 -20.62 -2.76 -25.25
N MET A 22 -20.75 -1.47 -25.52
CA MET A 22 -19.74 -0.45 -25.12
C MET A 22 -19.62 -0.30 -23.61
N LEU A 23 -20.74 -0.27 -22.88
CA LEU A 23 -20.76 -0.19 -21.42
C LEU A 23 -20.11 -1.42 -20.77
N GLY A 24 -20.37 -2.61 -21.33
CA GLY A 24 -19.76 -3.86 -20.86
C GLY A 24 -18.26 -3.94 -21.14
N GLU A 25 -17.83 -3.66 -22.38
CA GLU A 25 -16.41 -3.77 -22.77
C GLU A 25 -15.51 -2.71 -22.14
N GLU A 26 -15.98 -1.46 -22.00
CA GLU A 26 -15.15 -0.35 -21.56
C GLU A 26 -15.27 -0.07 -20.06
N LEU A 27 -16.41 -0.37 -19.44
CA LEU A 27 -16.68 -0.02 -18.03
C LEU A 27 -17.09 -1.23 -17.17
N GLY A 28 -17.27 -2.41 -17.75
CA GLY A 28 -17.74 -3.60 -17.02
C GLY A 28 -19.21 -3.51 -16.57
N ILE A 29 -20.01 -2.58 -17.13
CA ILE A 29 -21.41 -2.36 -16.74
C ILE A 29 -22.32 -3.28 -17.54
N MET A 30 -22.85 -4.33 -16.89
CA MET A 30 -23.72 -5.33 -17.50
C MET A 30 -25.16 -5.29 -16.95
N THR A 31 -25.30 -4.85 -15.69
CA THR A 31 -26.59 -4.85 -14.96
C THR A 31 -26.95 -3.46 -14.43
N TYR A 32 -28.18 -3.31 -13.97
CA TYR A 32 -28.64 -2.11 -13.26
C TYR A 32 -27.79 -1.85 -12.00
N GLY A 33 -27.42 -2.91 -11.29
CA GLY A 33 -26.55 -2.82 -10.12
C GLY A 33 -25.16 -2.31 -10.44
N ASP A 34 -24.58 -2.71 -11.57
CA ASP A 34 -23.26 -2.22 -12.00
C ASP A 34 -23.31 -0.73 -12.32
N LEU A 35 -24.35 -0.26 -13.03
CA LEU A 35 -24.51 1.17 -13.33
C LEU A 35 -24.72 1.99 -12.06
N LEU A 36 -25.53 1.50 -11.11
CA LEU A 36 -25.77 2.17 -9.83
C LEU A 36 -24.52 2.25 -8.96
N GLN A 37 -23.61 1.29 -9.09
CA GLN A 37 -22.33 1.25 -8.38
C GLN A 37 -21.18 1.85 -9.19
N TYR A 38 -21.46 2.41 -10.36
CA TYR A 38 -20.46 3.15 -11.12
C TYR A 38 -20.43 4.61 -10.63
N TYR A 39 -19.64 4.86 -9.61
CA TYR A 39 -19.63 6.12 -8.89
C TYR A 39 -18.95 7.25 -9.67
N PRO A 40 -19.41 8.50 -9.53
CA PRO A 40 -18.75 9.67 -10.10
C PRO A 40 -17.36 9.88 -9.47
N TYR A 41 -16.35 10.16 -10.28
CA TYR A 41 -15.01 10.45 -9.77
C TYR A 41 -14.89 11.86 -9.17
N LYS A 42 -15.75 12.78 -9.59
CA LYS A 42 -15.87 14.13 -9.01
C LYS A 42 -17.27 14.68 -9.14
N HIS A 43 -17.57 15.66 -8.29
CA HIS A 43 -18.77 16.49 -8.40
C HIS A 43 -18.34 17.95 -8.57
N VAL A 44 -19.13 18.70 -9.32
CA VAL A 44 -18.93 20.14 -9.51
C VAL A 44 -20.16 20.85 -9.02
N ASP A 45 -19.98 21.79 -8.09
CA ASP A 45 -21.05 22.58 -7.53
C ASP A 45 -21.58 23.56 -8.59
N ARG A 46 -22.87 23.42 -8.92
CA ARG A 46 -23.62 24.31 -9.82
C ARG A 46 -24.75 25.04 -9.10
N SER A 47 -24.72 25.09 -7.76
CA SER A 47 -25.79 25.70 -6.98
C SER A 47 -25.76 27.23 -7.00
N ARG A 48 -24.59 27.84 -7.34
CA ARG A 48 -24.41 29.29 -7.31
C ARG A 48 -24.26 29.87 -8.72
N LEU A 49 -25.07 30.87 -9.01
CA LEU A 49 -24.88 31.74 -10.14
C LEU A 49 -24.02 32.93 -9.71
N TYR A 50 -22.94 33.18 -10.47
CA TYR A 50 -22.05 34.31 -10.28
C TYR A 50 -22.38 35.43 -11.26
N SER A 51 -22.19 36.67 -10.83
CA SER A 51 -22.13 37.80 -11.78
C SER A 51 -20.77 37.86 -12.42
N ILE A 52 -20.68 38.32 -13.67
CA ILE A 52 -19.41 38.53 -14.38
C ILE A 52 -18.50 39.52 -13.60
N ARG A 53 -19.08 40.42 -12.81
CA ARG A 53 -18.33 41.36 -11.95
C ARG A 53 -17.58 40.66 -10.81
N GLU A 54 -18.07 39.53 -10.32
CA GLU A 54 -17.48 38.77 -9.24
C GLU A 54 -16.34 37.87 -9.71
N LEU A 55 -16.19 37.65 -11.03
CA LEU A 55 -15.25 36.65 -11.56
C LEU A 55 -13.81 37.15 -11.51
N THR A 56 -12.93 36.26 -11.07
CA THR A 56 -11.47 36.39 -11.15
C THR A 56 -10.89 35.22 -11.95
N GLY A 57 -9.69 35.35 -12.49
CA GLY A 57 -9.08 34.34 -13.37
C GLY A 57 -8.57 33.09 -12.66
N ASP A 58 -8.52 33.11 -11.33
CA ASP A 58 -8.07 32.01 -10.45
C ASP A 58 -9.21 31.21 -9.83
N MET A 59 -10.47 31.65 -10.07
CA MET A 59 -11.65 30.92 -9.56
C MET A 59 -11.73 29.49 -10.12
N PRO A 60 -12.31 28.55 -9.36
CA PRO A 60 -12.67 27.22 -9.87
C PRO A 60 -13.76 27.34 -10.96
N PHE A 61 -14.43 26.25 -11.28
CA PHE A 61 -15.54 26.30 -12.21
C PHE A 61 -16.67 27.20 -11.67
N VAL A 62 -17.15 28.09 -12.55
CA VAL A 62 -18.22 29.07 -12.24
C VAL A 62 -19.39 28.90 -13.19
N GLN A 63 -20.58 29.37 -12.74
CA GLN A 63 -21.80 29.39 -13.54
C GLN A 63 -22.31 30.80 -13.64
N VAL A 64 -22.58 31.27 -14.87
CA VAL A 64 -23.06 32.63 -15.16
C VAL A 64 -24.30 32.54 -16.03
N LYS A 65 -25.37 33.24 -15.65
CA LYS A 65 -26.59 33.36 -16.44
C LYS A 65 -26.53 34.66 -17.22
N GLY A 66 -26.87 34.64 -18.53
CA GLY A 66 -26.86 35.81 -19.37
C GLY A 66 -27.16 35.50 -20.84
N HIS A 67 -26.77 36.37 -21.75
CA HIS A 67 -27.02 36.21 -23.17
C HIS A 67 -25.79 36.55 -24.03
N ILE A 68 -25.71 35.95 -25.21
CA ILE A 68 -24.67 36.19 -26.19
C ILE A 68 -24.99 37.48 -26.96
N LEU A 69 -24.03 38.40 -26.99
CA LEU A 69 -24.14 39.67 -27.72
C LEU A 69 -23.75 39.53 -29.20
N SER A 70 -22.63 38.84 -29.46
CA SER A 70 -22.07 38.70 -30.80
C SER A 70 -21.09 37.53 -30.85
N PHE A 71 -20.76 37.12 -32.10
CA PHE A 71 -19.72 36.12 -32.35
C PHE A 71 -18.63 36.73 -33.24
N GLU A 72 -17.38 36.51 -32.89
CA GLU A 72 -16.21 36.83 -33.71
C GLU A 72 -15.49 35.52 -34.14
N THR A 73 -14.88 35.55 -35.32
CA THR A 73 -14.13 34.38 -35.82
C THR A 73 -12.74 34.80 -36.27
N PHE A 74 -11.73 34.20 -35.69
CA PHE A 74 -10.33 34.44 -36.00
C PHE A 74 -9.75 33.23 -36.73
N LYS A 75 -9.21 33.43 -37.93
CA LYS A 75 -8.48 32.37 -38.65
C LYS A 75 -7.09 32.21 -38.03
N MET A 76 -6.80 31.02 -37.51
CA MET A 76 -5.48 30.71 -36.94
C MET A 76 -4.56 30.01 -37.94
N SER A 77 -5.13 29.25 -38.89
CA SER A 77 -4.42 28.60 -40.01
C SER A 77 -5.42 28.27 -41.12
N ALA A 78 -4.95 27.72 -42.26
CA ALA A 78 -5.82 27.33 -43.37
C ALA A 78 -6.96 26.36 -42.98
N ARG A 79 -6.84 25.60 -41.86
CA ARG A 79 -7.80 24.61 -41.39
C ARG A 79 -8.30 24.82 -39.97
N LYS A 80 -7.81 25.84 -39.22
CA LYS A 80 -8.17 26.06 -37.82
C LYS A 80 -8.71 27.47 -37.62
N GLU A 81 -9.93 27.55 -37.08
CA GLU A 81 -10.60 28.81 -36.73
C GLU A 81 -10.84 28.81 -35.20
N ARG A 82 -10.62 29.97 -34.58
CA ARG A 82 -11.03 30.27 -33.22
C ARG A 82 -12.31 31.09 -33.26
N VAL A 83 -13.35 30.65 -32.60
CA VAL A 83 -14.60 31.39 -32.43
C VAL A 83 -14.68 31.91 -31.01
N VAL A 84 -15.02 33.20 -30.88
CA VAL A 84 -15.23 33.88 -29.62
C VAL A 84 -16.66 34.40 -29.60
N ALA A 85 -17.42 34.13 -28.55
CA ALA A 85 -18.70 34.75 -28.28
C ALA A 85 -18.56 35.74 -27.13
N HIS A 86 -19.07 36.94 -27.31
CA HIS A 86 -19.14 37.96 -26.25
C HIS A 86 -20.42 37.74 -25.46
N PHE A 87 -20.30 37.49 -24.15
CA PHE A 87 -21.39 37.15 -23.28
C PHE A 87 -21.55 38.14 -22.14
N THR A 88 -22.77 38.54 -21.82
CA THR A 88 -23.09 39.48 -20.75
C THR A 88 -24.22 38.95 -19.85
N ASP A 89 -24.11 39.24 -18.57
CA ASP A 89 -25.14 39.02 -17.57
C ASP A 89 -26.02 40.25 -17.27
N GLY A 90 -25.86 41.32 -18.06
CA GLY A 90 -26.55 42.58 -17.81
C GLY A 90 -25.91 43.49 -16.75
N SER A 91 -24.85 43.05 -16.08
CA SER A 91 -24.12 43.83 -15.05
C SER A 91 -23.25 44.97 -15.61
N GLY A 92 -23.22 45.13 -16.91
CA GLY A 92 -22.34 46.11 -17.61
C GLY A 92 -20.91 45.57 -17.83
N LYS A 93 -20.64 44.31 -17.53
CA LYS A 93 -19.41 43.59 -17.86
C LYS A 93 -19.69 42.55 -18.95
N VAL A 94 -18.63 42.27 -19.75
CA VAL A 94 -18.66 41.28 -20.80
C VAL A 94 -17.54 40.29 -20.56
N MET A 95 -17.81 39.00 -20.72
CA MET A 95 -16.82 37.92 -20.74
C MET A 95 -16.77 37.26 -22.11
N ASP A 96 -15.66 36.66 -22.44
CA ASP A 96 -15.43 35.98 -23.71
C ASP A 96 -15.61 34.47 -23.52
N LEU A 97 -16.33 33.82 -24.46
CA LEU A 97 -16.47 32.38 -24.56
C LEU A 97 -15.71 31.91 -25.79
N THR A 98 -14.65 31.12 -25.62
CA THR A 98 -13.72 30.76 -26.68
C THR A 98 -13.76 29.32 -27.06
N TRP A 99 -13.88 28.99 -28.35
CA TRP A 99 -13.75 27.64 -28.92
C TRP A 99 -12.59 27.60 -29.92
N PHE A 100 -11.63 26.74 -29.68
CA PHE A 100 -10.54 26.40 -30.61
C PHE A 100 -10.92 25.28 -31.58
N ASN A 101 -11.90 24.43 -31.18
CA ASN A 101 -12.49 23.37 -31.98
C ASN A 101 -14.02 23.42 -31.85
N GLY A 102 -14.76 23.10 -32.91
CA GLY A 102 -16.23 23.10 -32.85
C GLY A 102 -16.89 24.46 -32.85
N GLY A 103 -16.16 25.58 -33.13
CA GLY A 103 -16.71 26.93 -33.15
C GLY A 103 -17.83 27.14 -34.19
N LYS A 104 -17.79 26.44 -35.33
CA LYS A 104 -18.90 26.46 -36.32
C LYS A 104 -20.18 25.88 -35.71
N TYR A 105 -20.07 24.79 -34.96
CA TYR A 105 -21.19 24.19 -34.26
C TYR A 105 -21.76 25.16 -33.18
N ALA A 106 -20.89 25.82 -32.42
CA ALA A 106 -21.33 26.79 -31.43
C ALA A 106 -22.15 27.94 -32.06
N LYS A 107 -21.68 28.50 -33.20
CA LYS A 107 -22.45 29.51 -33.95
C LYS A 107 -23.81 29.07 -34.44
N GLN A 108 -23.93 27.78 -34.81
CA GLN A 108 -25.18 27.22 -35.29
C GLN A 108 -26.14 26.85 -34.13
N SER A 109 -25.60 26.49 -32.98
CA SER A 109 -26.38 25.99 -31.83
C SER A 109 -26.88 27.08 -30.89
N TYR A 110 -26.20 28.22 -30.85
CA TYR A 110 -26.54 29.29 -29.90
C TYR A 110 -27.00 30.55 -30.63
N THR A 111 -28.13 31.09 -30.18
CA THR A 111 -28.80 32.27 -30.78
C THR A 111 -28.44 33.51 -29.98
N ILE A 112 -28.07 34.60 -30.67
CA ILE A 112 -27.82 35.91 -30.07
C ILE A 112 -29.08 36.41 -29.38
N GLY A 113 -28.94 37.01 -28.18
CA GLY A 113 -30.02 37.56 -27.39
C GLY A 113 -30.87 36.52 -26.60
N LYS A 114 -30.75 35.22 -26.89
CA LYS A 114 -31.37 34.16 -26.06
C LYS A 114 -30.62 34.00 -24.75
N GLU A 115 -31.32 33.72 -23.68
CA GLU A 115 -30.80 33.53 -22.34
C GLU A 115 -30.19 32.13 -22.17
N TYR A 116 -28.93 32.09 -21.72
CA TYR A 116 -28.17 30.87 -21.50
C TYR A 116 -27.53 30.87 -20.11
N ILE A 117 -27.23 29.69 -19.62
CA ILE A 117 -26.36 29.48 -18.46
C ILE A 117 -25.05 28.90 -18.97
N VAL A 118 -23.98 29.65 -18.75
CA VAL A 118 -22.60 29.29 -19.14
C VAL A 118 -21.90 28.72 -17.94
N PHE A 119 -21.30 27.55 -18.09
CA PHE A 119 -20.48 26.91 -17.07
C PHE A 119 -19.09 26.64 -17.58
N GLY A 120 -18.05 26.98 -16.78
CA GLY A 120 -16.66 26.73 -17.14
C GLY A 120 -15.69 27.35 -16.14
N ARG A 121 -14.39 27.12 -16.38
CA ARG A 121 -13.33 27.70 -15.58
C ARG A 121 -12.94 29.04 -16.17
N PRO A 122 -13.07 30.14 -15.41
CA PRO A 122 -12.66 31.46 -15.89
C PRO A 122 -11.13 31.54 -15.91
N ASN A 123 -10.62 32.26 -16.88
CA ASN A 123 -9.24 32.73 -16.95
C ASN A 123 -9.21 34.17 -17.43
N VAL A 124 -8.09 34.86 -17.30
CA VAL A 124 -7.91 36.22 -17.84
C VAL A 124 -7.10 36.11 -19.11
N TYR A 125 -7.67 36.63 -20.20
CA TYR A 125 -6.98 36.75 -21.47
C TYR A 125 -7.18 38.18 -22.03
N ASN A 126 -6.09 38.84 -22.34
CA ASN A 126 -6.09 40.27 -22.80
C ASN A 126 -6.92 41.22 -21.90
N GLY A 127 -6.82 41.02 -20.56
CA GLY A 127 -7.51 41.84 -19.58
C GLY A 127 -9.02 41.60 -19.45
N ARG A 128 -9.57 40.58 -20.12
CA ARG A 128 -10.98 40.17 -20.03
C ARG A 128 -11.09 38.76 -19.43
N ILE A 129 -12.19 38.55 -18.73
CA ILE A 129 -12.57 37.20 -18.29
C ILE A 129 -12.92 36.38 -19.52
N ASN A 130 -12.32 35.23 -19.66
CA ASN A 130 -12.55 34.29 -20.73
C ASN A 130 -12.82 32.88 -20.19
N VAL A 131 -13.75 32.16 -20.84
CA VAL A 131 -14.01 30.77 -20.55
C VAL A 131 -13.78 29.95 -21.83
N THR A 132 -12.85 29.04 -21.77
CA THR A 132 -12.47 28.19 -22.91
C THR A 132 -13.31 26.92 -22.94
N HIS A 133 -13.91 26.62 -24.10
CA HIS A 133 -14.78 25.47 -24.31
C HIS A 133 -15.88 25.35 -23.22
N PRO A 134 -16.68 26.40 -22.99
CA PRO A 134 -17.71 26.37 -21.98
C PRO A 134 -18.80 25.34 -22.28
N ASP A 135 -19.39 24.80 -21.22
CA ASP A 135 -20.71 24.16 -21.30
C ASP A 135 -21.79 25.23 -21.30
N ILE A 136 -22.69 25.18 -22.26
CA ILE A 136 -23.77 26.19 -22.40
C ILE A 136 -25.11 25.45 -22.49
N ASP A 137 -26.00 25.77 -21.58
CA ASP A 137 -27.38 25.26 -21.54
C ASP A 137 -28.35 26.41 -21.69
N ALA A 138 -29.47 26.19 -22.39
CA ALA A 138 -30.52 27.21 -22.52
C ALA A 138 -31.23 27.37 -21.18
N ALA A 139 -31.42 28.62 -20.71
CA ALA A 139 -31.96 28.91 -19.39
C ALA A 139 -33.40 28.42 -19.18
N ASP A 140 -34.19 28.32 -20.26
CA ASP A 140 -35.57 27.81 -20.26
C ASP A 140 -35.65 26.28 -20.07
N LYS A 141 -34.56 25.54 -20.26
CA LYS A 141 -34.52 24.09 -20.12
C LYS A 141 -33.89 23.61 -18.78
N LEU A 142 -33.37 24.51 -17.99
CA LEU A 142 -32.78 24.19 -16.69
C LEU A 142 -33.87 24.33 -15.62
N GLU A 143 -34.44 23.19 -15.18
CA GLU A 143 -35.17 23.15 -13.95
C GLU A 143 -34.27 23.52 -12.77
N LEU A 144 -34.82 24.30 -11.82
CA LEU A 144 -34.13 24.66 -10.56
C LEU A 144 -33.58 23.42 -9.80
N SER A 145 -34.16 22.24 -10.06
CA SER A 145 -33.69 20.94 -9.56
C SER A 145 -32.30 20.51 -10.10
N ALA A 146 -31.85 21.11 -11.20
CA ALA A 146 -30.52 20.85 -11.79
C ALA A 146 -29.39 21.72 -11.17
N MET A 147 -29.72 22.60 -10.24
CA MET A 147 -28.74 23.47 -9.55
C MET A 147 -28.15 22.77 -8.30
N GLY A 148 -27.73 21.53 -8.43
CA GLY A 148 -27.03 20.79 -7.40
C GLY A 148 -25.56 20.51 -7.76
N MET A 149 -24.98 19.57 -7.06
CA MET A 149 -23.65 19.07 -7.39
C MET A 149 -23.72 18.10 -8.57
N GLN A 150 -23.25 18.52 -9.75
CA GLN A 150 -23.26 17.70 -10.97
C GLN A 150 -22.19 16.62 -10.92
N PRO A 151 -22.55 15.34 -11.12
CA PRO A 151 -21.61 14.22 -11.14
C PRO A 151 -20.84 14.17 -12.47
N TYR A 152 -19.57 13.79 -12.40
CA TYR A 152 -18.71 13.49 -13.55
C TYR A 152 -18.24 12.04 -13.49
N TYR A 153 -18.44 11.30 -14.59
CA TYR A 153 -18.09 9.89 -14.73
C TYR A 153 -16.90 9.71 -15.65
N ASN A 154 -16.04 8.76 -15.34
CA ASN A 154 -14.95 8.37 -16.21
C ASN A 154 -15.51 7.75 -17.51
N THR A 155 -14.88 8.08 -18.65
CA THR A 155 -15.25 7.52 -19.95
C THR A 155 -14.00 7.39 -20.81
N SER A 156 -13.89 6.31 -21.59
CA SER A 156 -12.78 6.13 -22.50
C SER A 156 -12.89 7.05 -23.74
N GLU A 157 -11.78 7.24 -24.43
CA GLU A 157 -11.78 8.01 -25.70
C GLU A 157 -12.65 7.34 -26.78
N LYS A 158 -12.76 6.02 -26.78
CA LYS A 158 -13.63 5.26 -27.67
C LYS A 158 -15.11 5.56 -27.41
N MET A 159 -15.48 5.62 -26.12
CA MET A 159 -16.85 5.99 -25.70
C MET A 159 -17.19 7.42 -26.10
N LYS A 160 -16.30 8.37 -25.90
CA LYS A 160 -16.50 9.79 -26.27
C LYS A 160 -16.76 9.93 -27.78
N LYS A 161 -16.03 9.21 -28.64
CA LYS A 161 -16.21 9.22 -30.09
C LYS A 161 -17.59 8.70 -30.54
N THR A 162 -18.20 7.82 -29.76
CA THR A 162 -19.54 7.26 -30.03
C THR A 162 -20.67 8.03 -29.37
N GLY A 163 -20.35 9.17 -28.72
CA GLY A 163 -21.33 10.02 -28.01
C GLY A 163 -21.73 9.51 -26.61
N LEU A 164 -21.03 8.48 -26.10
CA LEU A 164 -21.27 7.95 -24.76
C LEU A 164 -20.27 8.62 -23.77
N ASN A 165 -20.49 9.90 -23.52
CA ASN A 165 -19.67 10.72 -22.62
C ASN A 165 -20.23 10.74 -21.19
N SER A 166 -19.58 11.46 -20.27
CA SER A 166 -20.00 11.60 -18.86
C SER A 166 -21.46 12.05 -18.71
N ARG A 167 -21.95 13.02 -19.52
CA ARG A 167 -23.35 13.44 -19.51
C ARG A 167 -24.32 12.34 -19.93
N SER A 168 -23.88 11.46 -20.85
CA SER A 168 -24.69 10.30 -21.26
C SER A 168 -24.83 9.30 -20.12
N ILE A 169 -23.74 9.02 -19.39
CA ILE A 169 -23.79 8.16 -18.20
C ILE A 169 -24.67 8.79 -17.12
N GLU A 170 -24.53 10.10 -16.85
CA GLU A 170 -25.38 10.83 -15.92
C GLU A 170 -26.87 10.64 -16.25
N LYS A 171 -27.26 10.80 -17.52
CA LYS A 171 -28.65 10.61 -17.95
C LYS A 171 -29.14 9.18 -17.73
N LEU A 172 -28.29 8.18 -18.05
CA LEU A 172 -28.64 6.78 -17.81
C LEU A 172 -28.81 6.47 -16.32
N THR A 173 -27.94 7.02 -15.46
CA THR A 173 -28.04 6.85 -14.01
C THR A 173 -29.31 7.52 -13.46
N ARG A 174 -29.68 8.71 -13.96
CA ARG A 174 -30.94 9.37 -13.59
C ARG A 174 -32.14 8.52 -13.99
N THR A 175 -32.18 8.07 -15.24
CA THR A 175 -33.24 7.17 -15.72
C THR A 175 -33.33 5.90 -14.87
N LEU A 176 -32.19 5.31 -14.47
CA LEU A 176 -32.18 4.17 -13.57
C LEU A 176 -32.81 4.48 -12.22
N LEU A 177 -32.45 5.61 -11.60
CA LEU A 177 -32.99 6.02 -10.30
C LEU A 177 -34.52 6.31 -10.37
N ASP A 178 -35.03 6.78 -11.52
CA ASP A 178 -36.46 6.99 -11.76
C ASP A 178 -37.22 5.65 -11.92
N VAL A 179 -36.52 4.63 -12.48
CA VAL A 179 -37.05 3.26 -12.60
C VAL A 179 -37.10 2.57 -11.22
N LEU A 180 -36.12 2.83 -10.37
CA LEU A 180 -36.02 2.27 -9.01
C LEU A 180 -36.99 3.04 -8.04
N LYS A 181 -38.26 2.75 -8.12
CA LYS A 181 -39.32 3.42 -7.29
C LYS A 181 -39.29 2.95 -5.83
N GLU A 182 -39.01 1.67 -5.60
CA GLU A 182 -38.93 1.09 -4.27
C GLU A 182 -37.60 1.36 -3.62
N PRO A 183 -37.53 1.58 -2.29
CA PRO A 183 -36.25 1.70 -1.59
C PRO A 183 -35.42 0.43 -1.72
N LEU A 184 -34.13 0.60 -1.98
CA LEU A 184 -33.21 -0.51 -2.06
C LEU A 184 -32.99 -1.16 -0.68
N PRO A 185 -32.93 -2.49 -0.59
CA PRO A 185 -32.79 -3.18 0.68
C PRO A 185 -31.50 -2.78 1.39
N GLU A 186 -31.58 -2.65 2.72
CA GLU A 186 -30.44 -2.39 3.58
C GLU A 186 -29.53 -3.63 3.63
N THR A 187 -28.26 -3.37 3.81
CA THR A 187 -27.22 -4.40 3.88
C THR A 187 -26.50 -4.43 5.23
N LEU A 188 -26.67 -3.41 6.05
CA LEU A 188 -26.16 -3.33 7.41
C LEU A 188 -27.31 -3.39 8.41
N PRO A 189 -27.15 -4.03 9.57
CA PRO A 189 -28.15 -3.99 10.64
C PRO A 189 -28.34 -2.58 11.20
N ASP A 190 -29.56 -2.28 11.68
CA ASP A 190 -29.90 -0.96 12.21
C ASP A 190 -29.00 -0.55 13.38
N PHE A 191 -28.59 -1.48 14.26
CA PHE A 191 -27.70 -1.14 15.38
C PHE A 191 -26.31 -0.62 14.94
N ILE A 192 -25.78 -1.01 13.76
CA ILE A 192 -24.54 -0.46 13.20
C ILE A 192 -24.81 0.93 12.64
N THR A 193 -25.88 1.06 11.82
CA THR A 193 -26.18 2.34 11.16
C THR A 193 -26.53 3.43 12.15
N GLU A 194 -27.26 3.10 13.23
CA GLU A 194 -27.61 4.02 14.31
C GLU A 194 -26.39 4.41 15.15
N LYS A 195 -25.60 3.41 15.61
CA LYS A 195 -24.38 3.63 16.41
C LYS A 195 -23.38 4.55 15.71
N LEU A 196 -23.19 4.36 14.41
CA LEU A 196 -22.21 5.09 13.62
C LEU A 196 -22.82 6.29 12.87
N HIS A 197 -24.10 6.59 13.09
CA HIS A 197 -24.84 7.67 12.42
C HIS A 197 -24.72 7.63 10.89
N LEU A 198 -24.74 6.42 10.30
CA LEU A 198 -24.60 6.21 8.87
C LEU A 198 -25.92 6.50 8.14
N MET A 199 -25.80 7.06 6.94
CA MET A 199 -26.92 7.21 6.01
C MET A 199 -27.47 5.83 5.60
N ARG A 200 -28.78 5.71 5.37
CA ARG A 200 -29.36 4.47 4.81
C ARG A 200 -28.83 4.20 3.40
N ARG A 201 -28.75 2.91 3.05
CA ARG A 201 -28.14 2.49 1.77
C ARG A 201 -28.81 3.09 0.55
N ASP A 202 -30.16 3.05 0.48
CA ASP A 202 -30.91 3.63 -0.65
C ASP A 202 -30.63 5.14 -0.79
N GLU A 203 -30.66 5.86 0.32
CA GLU A 203 -30.35 7.28 0.36
C GLU A 203 -28.89 7.55 -0.08
N ALA A 204 -27.94 6.78 0.41
CA ALA A 204 -26.53 6.93 0.06
C ALA A 204 -26.26 6.68 -1.43
N LEU A 205 -26.89 5.64 -2.01
CA LEU A 205 -26.78 5.33 -3.44
C LEU A 205 -27.42 6.40 -4.33
N ARG A 206 -28.49 7.06 -3.88
CA ARG A 206 -29.07 8.20 -4.61
C ARG A 206 -28.23 9.47 -4.45
N LYS A 207 -27.76 9.75 -3.24
CA LYS A 207 -27.01 10.96 -2.91
C LYS A 207 -25.55 10.94 -3.41
N ILE A 208 -24.95 9.77 -3.63
CA ILE A 208 -23.63 9.70 -4.26
C ILE A 208 -23.67 10.17 -5.71
N HIS A 209 -24.80 10.01 -6.41
CA HIS A 209 -24.98 10.46 -7.77
C HIS A 209 -25.53 11.90 -7.83
N TYR A 210 -26.52 12.22 -7.00
CA TYR A 210 -27.21 13.52 -7.02
C TYR A 210 -27.33 14.12 -5.62
N PRO A 211 -26.22 14.55 -5.02
CA PRO A 211 -26.25 15.23 -3.73
C PRO A 211 -26.74 16.68 -3.90
N GLN A 212 -27.46 17.19 -2.93
CA GLN A 212 -27.90 18.59 -2.92
C GLN A 212 -26.74 19.52 -2.50
N ASN A 213 -25.83 19.03 -1.66
CA ASN A 213 -24.71 19.79 -1.13
C ASN A 213 -23.51 18.88 -0.77
N ALA A 214 -22.37 19.48 -0.48
CA ALA A 214 -21.13 18.78 -0.14
C ALA A 214 -21.28 17.89 1.12
N LYS A 215 -22.11 18.28 2.10
CA LYS A 215 -22.33 17.51 3.33
C LYS A 215 -23.08 16.21 3.06
N GLU A 216 -24.09 16.25 2.23
CA GLU A 216 -24.79 15.02 1.80
C GLU A 216 -23.88 14.08 1.01
N LEU A 217 -23.08 14.64 0.09
CA LEU A 217 -22.11 13.88 -0.66
C LEU A 217 -21.13 13.15 0.24
N GLU A 218 -20.58 13.84 1.24
CA GLU A 218 -19.62 13.25 2.17
C GLU A 218 -20.25 12.16 3.03
N ARG A 219 -21.47 12.37 3.54
CA ARG A 219 -22.21 11.33 4.28
C ARG A 219 -22.49 10.10 3.42
N ALA A 220 -22.86 10.29 2.16
CA ALA A 220 -23.06 9.18 1.22
C ALA A 220 -21.75 8.42 0.96
N ARG A 221 -20.64 9.13 0.76
CA ARG A 221 -19.30 8.53 0.60
C ARG A 221 -18.92 7.71 1.82
N VAL A 222 -19.03 8.27 3.01
CA VAL A 222 -18.69 7.57 4.26
C VAL A 222 -19.51 6.29 4.39
N ARG A 223 -20.81 6.32 4.10
CA ARG A 223 -21.68 5.13 4.16
C ARG A 223 -21.23 4.03 3.19
N LEU A 224 -20.98 4.38 1.94
CA LEU A 224 -20.63 3.41 0.91
C LEU A 224 -19.20 2.86 1.11
N LYS A 225 -18.25 3.70 1.49
CA LYS A 225 -16.90 3.29 1.86
C LYS A 225 -16.88 2.36 3.07
N PHE A 226 -17.62 2.71 4.11
CA PHE A 226 -17.74 1.87 5.30
C PHE A 226 -18.31 0.49 4.94
N GLU A 227 -19.35 0.42 4.12
CA GLU A 227 -19.95 -0.85 3.70
C GLU A 227 -18.96 -1.75 2.99
N GLU A 228 -18.20 -1.22 2.01
CA GLU A 228 -17.17 -1.98 1.30
C GLU A 228 -16.11 -2.53 2.27
N LEU A 229 -15.54 -1.65 3.09
CA LEU A 229 -14.49 -2.01 4.05
C LEU A 229 -14.99 -2.98 5.11
N PHE A 230 -16.24 -2.81 5.58
CA PHE A 230 -16.83 -3.68 6.58
C PHE A 230 -16.98 -5.13 6.06
N TYR A 231 -17.49 -5.33 4.86
CA TYR A 231 -17.62 -6.67 4.30
C TYR A 231 -16.28 -7.32 3.99
N VAL A 232 -15.26 -6.54 3.62
CA VAL A 232 -13.88 -7.01 3.52
C VAL A 232 -13.41 -7.54 4.87
N GLN A 233 -13.49 -6.70 5.91
CA GLN A 233 -13.02 -7.07 7.25
C GLN A 233 -13.83 -8.24 7.85
N LEU A 234 -15.14 -8.23 7.67
CA LEU A 234 -16.02 -9.30 8.15
C LEU A 234 -15.65 -10.67 7.52
N ASN A 235 -15.35 -10.69 6.21
CA ASN A 235 -14.94 -11.91 5.53
C ASN A 235 -13.58 -12.41 6.00
N ILE A 236 -12.60 -11.51 6.15
CA ILE A 236 -11.26 -11.81 6.64
C ILE A 236 -11.33 -12.40 8.07
N LEU A 237 -12.02 -11.71 8.97
CA LEU A 237 -12.13 -12.13 10.36
C LEU A 237 -12.92 -13.44 10.50
N ARG A 238 -13.95 -13.65 9.69
CA ARG A 238 -14.66 -14.92 9.64
C ARG A 238 -13.74 -16.06 9.22
N TYR A 239 -12.95 -15.86 8.14
CA TYR A 239 -12.00 -16.89 7.72
C TYR A 239 -10.98 -17.19 8.82
N ALA A 240 -10.42 -16.18 9.45
CA ALA A 240 -9.50 -16.35 10.58
C ALA A 240 -10.15 -17.08 11.75
N SER A 241 -11.42 -16.77 12.08
CA SER A 241 -12.18 -17.46 13.11
C SER A 241 -12.41 -18.94 12.76
N ASP A 242 -12.79 -19.24 11.51
CA ASP A 242 -12.99 -20.60 11.03
C ASP A 242 -11.67 -21.43 11.12
N GLN A 243 -10.54 -20.84 10.76
CA GLN A 243 -9.23 -21.49 10.89
C GLN A 243 -8.86 -21.74 12.36
N ARG A 244 -9.02 -20.75 13.23
CA ARG A 244 -8.77 -20.88 14.67
C ARG A 244 -9.63 -21.95 15.35
N ARG A 245 -10.81 -22.23 14.82
CA ARG A 245 -11.71 -23.28 15.33
C ARG A 245 -11.32 -24.68 14.82
N LYS A 246 -10.83 -24.77 13.59
CA LYS A 246 -10.39 -26.03 12.98
C LYS A 246 -9.11 -26.57 13.62
N TYR A 247 -8.17 -25.70 13.95
CA TYR A 247 -6.85 -26.11 14.40
C TYR A 247 -6.65 -25.75 15.87
N ARG A 248 -6.52 -26.77 16.72
CA ARG A 248 -6.07 -26.61 18.11
C ARG A 248 -4.57 -26.31 18.08
N GLY A 249 -4.11 -25.29 18.78
CA GLY A 249 -2.71 -24.99 18.99
C GLY A 249 -2.14 -25.70 20.20
N TYR A 250 -0.83 -25.78 20.30
CA TYR A 250 -0.15 -26.18 21.52
C TYR A 250 -0.40 -25.16 22.65
N ILE A 251 -0.37 -25.62 23.89
CA ILE A 251 -0.50 -24.75 25.08
C ILE A 251 0.88 -24.62 25.73
N PHE A 252 1.50 -23.46 25.64
CA PHE A 252 2.75 -23.17 26.32
C PHE A 252 2.47 -22.39 27.61
N SER A 253 2.24 -23.16 28.68
CA SER A 253 1.88 -22.60 30.00
C SER A 253 3.08 -22.16 30.81
N LYS A 254 4.26 -22.73 30.54
CA LYS A 254 5.47 -22.49 31.32
C LYS A 254 6.33 -21.38 30.71
N VAL A 255 6.87 -20.53 31.58
CA VAL A 255 8.04 -19.72 31.31
C VAL A 255 9.10 -20.24 32.28
N GLY A 256 9.98 -21.10 31.77
CA GLY A 256 10.88 -21.91 32.57
C GLY A 256 12.31 -21.36 32.63
N ASP A 257 13.26 -22.29 32.79
CA ASP A 257 14.65 -21.92 33.05
C ASP A 257 15.37 -21.33 31.85
N HIS A 258 15.10 -21.79 30.63
CA HIS A 258 15.73 -21.23 29.44
C HIS A 258 15.40 -19.75 29.27
N PHE A 259 14.12 -19.39 29.38
CA PHE A 259 13.70 -18.00 29.27
C PHE A 259 14.23 -17.14 30.43
N ASN A 260 14.12 -17.64 31.67
CA ASN A 260 14.51 -16.87 32.85
C ASN A 260 16.02 -16.66 32.95
N THR A 261 16.84 -17.68 32.64
CA THR A 261 18.31 -17.57 32.59
C THR A 261 18.72 -16.59 31.50
N PHE A 262 18.14 -16.70 30.29
CA PHE A 262 18.40 -15.77 29.22
C PHE A 262 18.09 -14.31 29.63
N TYR A 263 16.91 -14.10 30.23
CA TYR A 263 16.47 -12.76 30.63
C TYR A 263 17.35 -12.14 31.73
N LYS A 264 17.84 -12.95 32.66
CA LYS A 264 18.64 -12.46 33.80
C LYS A 264 20.12 -12.31 33.49
N GLU A 265 20.68 -13.23 32.69
CA GLU A 265 22.14 -13.40 32.57
C GLU A 265 22.67 -13.09 31.15
N ASN A 266 21.88 -13.38 30.10
CA ASN A 266 22.35 -13.31 28.72
C ASN A 266 21.80 -12.11 27.94
N LEU A 267 20.86 -11.35 28.51
CA LEU A 267 20.26 -10.23 27.80
C LEU A 267 21.29 -9.12 27.58
N PRO A 268 21.60 -8.75 26.33
CA PRO A 268 22.72 -7.81 26.07
C PRO A 268 22.42 -6.37 26.46
N PHE A 269 21.14 -6.03 26.61
CA PHE A 269 20.66 -4.70 26.99
C PHE A 269 19.22 -4.80 27.52
N PRO A 270 18.75 -3.85 28.35
CA PRO A 270 17.38 -3.87 28.85
C PRO A 270 16.37 -3.76 27.69
N LEU A 271 15.28 -4.55 27.78
CA LEU A 271 14.20 -4.50 26.79
C LEU A 271 13.47 -3.15 26.84
N THR A 272 13.10 -2.63 25.68
CA THR A 272 12.18 -1.49 25.56
C THR A 272 10.78 -1.86 26.02
N GLU A 273 9.94 -0.87 26.36
CA GLU A 273 8.55 -1.14 26.75
C GLU A 273 7.74 -1.76 25.59
N ALA A 274 8.02 -1.36 24.34
CA ALA A 274 7.43 -1.97 23.17
C ALA A 274 7.79 -3.47 23.04
N GLN A 275 9.05 -3.84 23.24
CA GLN A 275 9.48 -5.24 23.22
C GLN A 275 8.82 -6.05 24.33
N LYS A 276 8.74 -5.51 25.55
CA LYS A 276 8.06 -6.17 26.67
C LYS A 276 6.57 -6.36 26.40
N ARG A 277 5.90 -5.36 25.82
CA ARG A 277 4.49 -5.43 25.41
C ARG A 277 4.28 -6.58 24.44
N VAL A 278 5.08 -6.61 23.36
CA VAL A 278 4.98 -7.63 22.31
C VAL A 278 5.24 -9.04 22.86
N ILE A 279 6.23 -9.22 23.73
CA ILE A 279 6.50 -10.54 24.36
C ILE A 279 5.31 -10.98 25.21
N ARG A 280 4.65 -10.07 25.93
CA ARG A 280 3.43 -10.39 26.68
C ARG A 280 2.27 -10.81 25.78
N GLU A 281 2.08 -10.14 24.62
CA GLU A 281 1.09 -10.48 23.63
C GLU A 281 1.34 -11.90 23.08
N ILE A 282 2.57 -12.20 22.64
CA ILE A 282 2.99 -13.51 22.13
C ILE A 282 2.75 -14.58 23.19
N ARG A 283 3.18 -14.36 24.43
CA ARG A 283 2.99 -15.29 25.54
C ARG A 283 1.52 -15.59 25.80
N LYS A 284 0.66 -14.57 25.77
CA LYS A 284 -0.79 -14.73 25.92
C LYS A 284 -1.36 -15.64 24.85
N ASP A 285 -0.96 -15.44 23.61
CA ASP A 285 -1.44 -16.25 22.48
C ASP A 285 -0.97 -17.69 22.58
N MET A 286 0.33 -17.92 22.85
CA MET A 286 0.91 -19.26 22.99
C MET A 286 0.31 -20.06 24.16
N GLY A 287 -0.23 -19.38 25.17
CA GLY A 287 -0.93 -19.99 26.31
C GLY A 287 -2.42 -20.23 26.08
N SER A 288 -3.00 -19.76 24.97
CA SER A 288 -4.45 -19.75 24.76
C SER A 288 -5.06 -21.08 24.31
N GLY A 289 -4.25 -22.08 23.93
CA GLY A 289 -4.72 -23.32 23.30
C GLY A 289 -5.15 -23.18 21.84
N ARG A 290 -4.93 -22.03 21.25
CA ARG A 290 -5.14 -21.75 19.82
C ARG A 290 -3.78 -21.57 19.13
N GLN A 291 -3.70 -21.92 17.86
CA GLN A 291 -2.50 -21.61 17.09
C GLN A 291 -2.28 -20.10 17.06
N MET A 292 -1.11 -19.64 17.53
CA MET A 292 -0.69 -18.26 17.31
C MET A 292 -0.25 -18.09 15.87
N ASN A 293 -0.79 -17.10 15.19
CA ASN A 293 -0.35 -16.66 13.86
C ASN A 293 -0.20 -15.14 13.91
N ARG A 294 1.04 -14.65 14.12
CA ARG A 294 1.30 -13.25 14.47
C ARG A 294 2.34 -12.59 13.58
N LEU A 295 2.05 -11.40 13.10
CA LEU A 295 2.98 -10.53 12.37
C LEU A 295 3.68 -9.56 13.34
N LEU A 296 4.98 -9.68 13.46
CA LEU A 296 5.84 -8.78 14.21
C LEU A 296 6.46 -7.74 13.28
N GLN A 297 6.00 -6.52 13.40
CA GLN A 297 6.52 -5.39 12.65
C GLN A 297 7.43 -4.53 13.50
N GLY A 298 8.42 -3.95 12.86
CA GLY A 298 9.31 -2.98 13.53
C GLY A 298 10.40 -2.56 12.57
N ASP A 299 10.92 -1.39 12.78
CA ASP A 299 11.98 -0.85 11.94
C ASP A 299 13.26 -1.71 11.98
N VAL A 300 14.16 -1.49 11.03
CA VAL A 300 15.46 -2.19 11.01
C VAL A 300 16.21 -1.91 12.31
N GLY A 301 16.59 -2.99 13.01
CA GLY A 301 17.31 -2.90 14.29
C GLY A 301 16.42 -2.58 15.51
N SER A 302 15.10 -2.70 15.42
CA SER A 302 14.19 -2.60 16.59
C SER A 302 14.26 -3.79 17.55
N GLY A 303 15.06 -4.82 17.24
CA GLY A 303 15.24 -6.00 18.09
C GLY A 303 14.24 -7.13 17.85
N LYS A 304 13.63 -7.23 16.66
CA LYS A 304 12.71 -8.33 16.29
C LYS A 304 13.30 -9.70 16.53
N THR A 305 14.56 -9.93 16.14
CA THR A 305 15.27 -11.21 16.36
C THR A 305 15.36 -11.58 17.84
N LEU A 306 15.55 -10.60 18.72
CA LEU A 306 15.58 -10.84 20.16
C LEU A 306 14.20 -11.29 20.69
N VAL A 307 13.13 -10.63 20.26
CA VAL A 307 11.75 -11.02 20.60
C VAL A 307 11.43 -12.41 20.07
N ALA A 308 11.86 -12.74 18.86
CA ALA A 308 11.70 -14.06 18.26
C ALA A 308 12.45 -15.14 19.07
N LEU A 309 13.72 -14.88 19.45
CA LEU A 309 14.50 -15.80 20.29
C LEU A 309 13.81 -16.04 21.63
N MET A 310 13.39 -14.98 22.33
CA MET A 310 12.68 -15.13 23.60
C MET A 310 11.39 -15.94 23.47
N SER A 311 10.68 -15.81 22.35
CA SER A 311 9.50 -16.61 22.03
C SER A 311 9.86 -18.09 21.77
N MET A 312 10.96 -18.35 21.07
CA MET A 312 11.48 -19.72 20.87
C MET A 312 11.88 -20.36 22.21
N LEU A 313 12.51 -19.61 23.13
CA LEU A 313 12.85 -20.11 24.45
C LEU A 313 11.62 -20.53 25.27
N ILE A 314 10.48 -19.85 25.13
CA ILE A 314 9.22 -20.29 25.72
C ILE A 314 8.80 -21.66 25.15
N ALA A 315 8.96 -21.89 23.85
CA ALA A 315 8.67 -23.19 23.26
C ALA A 315 9.57 -24.30 23.81
N LEU A 316 10.87 -24.02 23.95
CA LEU A 316 11.83 -24.95 24.55
C LEU A 316 11.47 -25.30 26.02
N ASP A 317 11.09 -24.29 26.82
CA ASP A 317 10.65 -24.48 28.21
C ASP A 317 9.41 -25.40 28.34
N ASN A 318 8.63 -25.53 27.27
CA ASN A 318 7.48 -26.45 27.18
C ASN A 318 7.80 -27.78 26.48
N GLY A 319 9.09 -28.06 26.20
CA GLY A 319 9.55 -29.32 25.63
C GLY A 319 9.33 -29.45 24.12
N TYR A 320 9.25 -28.32 23.40
CA TYR A 320 9.11 -28.28 21.95
C TYR A 320 10.35 -27.69 21.28
N GLN A 321 10.57 -28.08 20.02
CA GLN A 321 11.59 -27.51 19.16
C GLN A 321 11.08 -26.24 18.49
N ALA A 322 12.01 -25.38 18.10
CA ALA A 322 11.72 -24.16 17.36
C ALA A 322 12.53 -24.10 16.05
N CYS A 323 11.99 -23.37 15.09
CA CYS A 323 12.63 -23.13 13.79
C CYS A 323 12.57 -21.66 13.42
N ILE A 324 13.66 -21.13 12.86
CA ILE A 324 13.68 -19.81 12.21
C ILE A 324 14.08 -19.95 10.75
N MET A 325 13.26 -19.37 9.88
CA MET A 325 13.47 -19.38 8.44
C MET A 325 13.88 -17.99 7.96
N ALA A 326 14.96 -17.96 7.17
CA ALA A 326 15.44 -16.76 6.49
C ALA A 326 15.36 -16.91 4.96
N PRO A 327 15.17 -15.83 4.20
CA PRO A 327 15.04 -15.88 2.75
C PRO A 327 16.34 -16.22 2.01
N THR A 328 17.50 -16.01 2.64
CA THR A 328 18.83 -16.24 2.05
C THR A 328 19.78 -16.95 3.03
N GLU A 329 20.81 -17.59 2.50
CA GLU A 329 21.82 -18.29 3.30
C GLU A 329 22.59 -17.33 4.20
N ILE A 330 22.96 -16.16 3.68
CA ILE A 330 23.67 -15.11 4.44
C ILE A 330 22.87 -14.68 5.67
N LEU A 331 21.56 -14.46 5.50
CA LEU A 331 20.67 -14.11 6.62
C LEU A 331 20.53 -15.25 7.62
N ALA A 332 20.43 -16.50 7.14
CA ALA A 332 20.37 -17.67 8.00
C ALA A 332 21.65 -17.80 8.84
N GLU A 333 22.82 -17.59 8.26
CA GLU A 333 24.10 -17.57 8.97
C GLU A 333 24.18 -16.43 10.01
N GLN A 334 23.71 -15.25 9.66
CA GLN A 334 23.67 -14.13 10.61
C GLN A 334 22.72 -14.40 11.78
N HIS A 335 21.54 -15.02 11.52
CA HIS A 335 20.66 -15.44 12.59
C HIS A 335 21.33 -16.48 13.48
N LEU A 336 22.01 -17.48 12.88
CA LEU A 336 22.75 -18.47 13.66
C LEU A 336 23.80 -17.82 14.57
N GLN A 337 24.67 -16.96 14.00
CA GLN A 337 25.72 -16.27 14.77
C GLN A 337 25.13 -15.41 15.89
N THR A 338 24.08 -14.66 15.61
CA THR A 338 23.39 -13.82 16.60
C THR A 338 22.78 -14.65 17.72
N ILE A 339 22.06 -15.73 17.37
CA ILE A 339 21.43 -16.62 18.34
C ILE A 339 22.47 -17.33 19.20
N MET A 340 23.55 -17.85 18.58
CA MET A 340 24.64 -18.50 19.32
C MET A 340 25.34 -17.54 20.29
N ALA A 341 25.56 -16.28 19.86
CA ALA A 341 26.14 -15.26 20.73
C ALA A 341 25.25 -14.95 21.94
N PHE A 342 23.94 -14.86 21.72
CA PHE A 342 22.96 -14.65 22.80
C PHE A 342 22.82 -15.83 23.76
N LEU A 343 22.91 -17.06 23.25
CA LEU A 343 22.77 -18.29 24.02
C LEU A 343 24.08 -18.79 24.63
N LYS A 344 25.15 -17.99 24.56
CA LYS A 344 26.46 -18.38 25.07
C LYS A 344 26.37 -18.80 26.55
N GLY A 345 26.85 -20.01 26.86
CA GLY A 345 26.80 -20.57 28.21
C GLY A 345 25.49 -21.28 28.58
N MET A 346 24.50 -21.29 27.71
CA MET A 346 23.27 -22.07 27.86
C MET A 346 23.37 -23.41 27.12
N ASP A 347 22.82 -24.48 27.71
CA ASP A 347 22.81 -25.83 27.10
C ASP A 347 21.66 -25.95 26.08
N ILE A 348 21.79 -25.21 24.95
CA ILE A 348 20.82 -25.20 23.85
C ILE A 348 21.59 -25.43 22.54
N ARG A 349 21.27 -26.52 21.86
CA ARG A 349 21.87 -26.86 20.57
C ARG A 349 21.13 -26.19 19.42
N VAL A 350 21.84 -25.33 18.69
CA VAL A 350 21.36 -24.64 17.49
C VAL A 350 22.06 -25.22 16.26
N ALA A 351 21.32 -25.50 15.20
CA ALA A 351 21.87 -26.02 13.94
C ALA A 351 21.46 -25.14 12.75
N LEU A 352 22.31 -25.14 11.70
CA LEU A 352 22.06 -24.43 10.44
C LEU A 352 21.79 -25.43 9.32
N LEU A 353 20.68 -25.27 8.61
CA LEU A 353 20.32 -26.06 7.44
C LEU A 353 20.03 -25.17 6.22
N THR A 354 20.95 -25.18 5.27
CA THR A 354 20.83 -24.48 3.99
C THR A 354 21.08 -25.44 2.83
N GLY A 355 20.92 -24.99 1.60
CA GLY A 355 21.19 -25.77 0.40
C GLY A 355 22.66 -26.18 0.26
N MET A 356 23.60 -25.48 0.92
CA MET A 356 25.03 -25.79 0.92
C MET A 356 25.40 -26.90 1.90
N VAL A 357 24.57 -27.19 2.91
CA VAL A 357 24.82 -28.25 3.90
C VAL A 357 24.48 -29.60 3.30
N LYS A 358 25.49 -30.45 3.05
CA LYS A 358 25.36 -31.74 2.37
C LYS A 358 26.05 -32.89 3.16
N GLY A 359 25.79 -34.11 2.72
CA GLY A 359 26.46 -35.30 3.20
C GLY A 359 26.26 -35.57 4.70
N LYS A 360 27.35 -36.01 5.39
CA LYS A 360 27.32 -36.43 6.78
C LYS A 360 26.80 -35.36 7.75
N LYS A 361 27.23 -34.11 7.55
CA LYS A 361 26.81 -32.97 8.38
C LYS A 361 25.29 -32.74 8.29
N ARG A 362 24.72 -32.86 7.07
CA ARG A 362 23.26 -32.78 6.89
C ARG A 362 22.55 -33.90 7.64
N GLN A 363 23.04 -35.14 7.54
CA GLN A 363 22.43 -36.28 8.21
C GLN A 363 22.46 -36.14 9.74
N GLU A 364 23.58 -35.70 10.30
CA GLU A 364 23.72 -35.43 11.75
C GLU A 364 22.70 -34.37 12.25
N ILE A 365 22.39 -33.38 11.44
CA ILE A 365 21.37 -32.38 11.77
C ILE A 365 19.98 -33.03 11.72
N LEU A 366 19.68 -33.81 10.68
CA LEU A 366 18.38 -34.45 10.52
C LEU A 366 18.13 -35.47 11.64
N ASP A 367 19.12 -36.27 12.02
CA ASP A 367 19.04 -37.21 13.12
C ASP A 367 18.83 -36.47 14.46
N GLY A 368 19.56 -35.36 14.69
CA GLY A 368 19.40 -34.55 15.88
C GLY A 368 18.07 -33.77 15.95
N LEU A 369 17.38 -33.56 14.84
CA LEU A 369 16.01 -33.01 14.83
C LEU A 369 14.99 -34.11 15.22
N LEU A 370 15.19 -35.33 14.74
CA LEU A 370 14.33 -36.46 15.01
C LEU A 370 14.44 -36.95 16.47
N ASP A 371 15.62 -36.92 17.07
CA ASP A 371 15.84 -37.32 18.47
C ASP A 371 15.63 -36.17 19.48
N GLY A 372 15.43 -34.94 18.98
CA GLY A 372 15.19 -33.75 19.78
C GLY A 372 16.44 -33.11 20.37
N THR A 373 17.65 -33.59 20.07
CA THR A 373 18.91 -33.00 20.56
C THR A 373 19.18 -31.64 19.89
N VAL A 374 18.75 -31.39 18.64
CA VAL A 374 18.72 -30.09 18.01
C VAL A 374 17.44 -29.37 18.40
N GLN A 375 17.53 -28.37 19.24
CA GLN A 375 16.39 -27.66 19.83
C GLN A 375 15.94 -26.48 18.97
N ILE A 376 16.89 -25.77 18.32
CA ILE A 376 16.60 -24.67 17.42
C ILE A 376 17.22 -24.95 16.06
N LEU A 377 16.42 -24.94 15.00
CA LEU A 377 16.88 -25.01 13.63
C LEU A 377 16.84 -23.62 12.98
N VAL A 378 17.96 -23.17 12.45
CA VAL A 378 18.05 -21.99 11.59
C VAL A 378 18.23 -22.46 10.15
N GLY A 379 17.50 -21.89 9.19
CA GLY A 379 17.70 -22.28 7.80
C GLY A 379 16.95 -21.45 6.78
N THR A 380 17.09 -21.88 5.52
CA THR A 380 16.37 -21.31 4.39
C THR A 380 15.16 -22.18 4.00
N HIS A 381 14.69 -22.11 2.78
CA HIS A 381 13.67 -23.00 2.24
C HIS A 381 14.00 -24.51 2.38
N ALA A 382 15.25 -24.86 2.60
CA ALA A 382 15.66 -26.24 2.89
C ALA A 382 14.94 -26.85 4.13
N VAL A 383 14.50 -26.03 5.06
CA VAL A 383 13.72 -26.45 6.24
C VAL A 383 12.34 -27.02 5.87
N ILE A 384 11.78 -26.59 4.73
CA ILE A 384 10.45 -27.01 4.27
C ILE A 384 10.48 -28.38 3.57
N GLU A 385 11.67 -28.86 3.17
CA GLU A 385 11.81 -30.14 2.48
C GLU A 385 11.23 -31.29 3.30
N ASP A 386 10.60 -32.26 2.62
CA ASP A 386 9.89 -33.37 3.25
C ASP A 386 10.84 -34.28 4.07
N THR A 387 12.13 -34.30 3.73
CA THR A 387 13.17 -35.01 4.47
C THR A 387 13.47 -34.42 5.85
N VAL A 388 13.10 -33.17 6.10
CA VAL A 388 13.31 -32.50 7.39
C VAL A 388 12.13 -32.80 8.30
N GLN A 389 12.34 -33.61 9.31
CA GLN A 389 11.32 -33.99 10.29
C GLN A 389 11.78 -33.62 11.70
N PHE A 390 10.87 -33.15 12.52
CA PHE A 390 11.12 -32.75 13.90
C PHE A 390 10.48 -33.78 14.86
N ALA A 391 11.11 -34.01 16.00
CA ALA A 391 10.49 -34.79 17.07
C ALA A 391 9.23 -34.06 17.59
N ARG A 392 9.28 -32.77 17.84
CA ARG A 392 8.17 -31.97 18.41
C ARG A 392 8.29 -30.50 18.03
N LEU A 393 8.00 -30.12 16.78
CA LEU A 393 8.02 -28.73 16.35
C LEU A 393 6.84 -27.96 16.96
N GLY A 394 7.12 -26.97 17.79
CA GLY A 394 6.08 -26.15 18.46
C GLY A 394 6.05 -24.70 18.02
N MET A 395 7.15 -24.17 17.49
CA MET A 395 7.22 -22.76 17.05
C MET A 395 8.03 -22.60 15.77
N VAL A 396 7.51 -21.77 14.88
CA VAL A 396 8.16 -21.35 13.63
C VAL A 396 8.23 -19.84 13.57
N VAL A 397 9.42 -19.32 13.30
CA VAL A 397 9.67 -17.92 13.00
C VAL A 397 9.98 -17.80 11.52
N VAL A 398 9.35 -16.88 10.82
CA VAL A 398 9.59 -16.58 9.39
C VAL A 398 10.06 -15.14 9.27
N ASP A 399 11.30 -14.96 8.79
CA ASP A 399 11.84 -13.61 8.55
C ASP A 399 11.59 -13.16 7.10
N GLU A 400 11.20 -11.90 6.91
CA GLU A 400 10.90 -11.28 5.62
C GLU A 400 9.82 -12.04 4.80
N GLN A 401 8.62 -12.09 5.34
CA GLN A 401 7.46 -12.85 4.82
C GLN A 401 7.19 -12.67 3.32
N HIS A 402 7.40 -11.47 2.77
CA HIS A 402 7.10 -11.17 1.36
C HIS A 402 7.83 -12.06 0.36
N ARG A 403 8.82 -12.86 0.82
CA ARG A 403 9.57 -13.83 0.02
C ARG A 403 9.10 -15.28 0.17
N PHE A 404 8.11 -15.54 1.05
CA PHE A 404 7.58 -16.89 1.28
C PHE A 404 6.09 -16.97 0.92
N GLY A 405 5.76 -17.85 -0.04
CA GLY A 405 4.39 -18.06 -0.48
C GLY A 405 3.53 -18.84 0.53
N VAL A 406 2.20 -18.70 0.39
CA VAL A 406 1.19 -19.41 1.22
C VAL A 406 1.38 -20.92 1.21
N ALA A 407 1.67 -21.52 0.05
CA ALA A 407 1.90 -22.96 -0.09
C ALA A 407 3.12 -23.47 0.71
N GLN A 408 4.14 -22.63 0.90
CA GLN A 408 5.32 -22.98 1.67
C GLN A 408 5.04 -23.02 3.18
N ARG A 409 4.20 -22.10 3.66
CA ARG A 409 3.74 -22.09 5.06
C ARG A 409 2.87 -23.30 5.38
N ALA A 410 1.96 -23.67 4.48
CA ALA A 410 1.12 -24.86 4.64
C ALA A 410 1.94 -26.15 4.81
N LYS A 411 3.08 -26.29 4.11
CA LYS A 411 4.01 -27.42 4.29
C LYS A 411 4.67 -27.47 5.66
N LEU A 412 4.92 -26.32 6.30
CA LEU A 412 5.43 -26.32 7.68
C LEU A 412 4.39 -26.81 8.70
N TRP A 413 3.12 -26.53 8.45
CA TRP A 413 2.04 -26.99 9.33
C TRP A 413 1.88 -28.51 9.30
N SER A 414 2.14 -29.15 8.14
CA SER A 414 2.06 -30.61 8.01
C SER A 414 3.20 -31.39 8.69
N LYS A 415 4.22 -30.68 9.23
CA LYS A 415 5.37 -31.29 9.92
C LYS A 415 5.13 -31.65 11.41
N SER A 416 3.94 -31.34 11.93
CA SER A 416 3.58 -31.55 13.32
C SER A 416 2.15 -32.05 13.43
N GLU A 417 1.85 -32.84 14.50
CA GLU A 417 0.52 -33.34 14.81
C GLU A 417 -0.53 -32.21 14.95
N ASN A 418 -0.15 -31.15 15.67
CA ASN A 418 -0.89 -29.91 15.73
C ASN A 418 -0.05 -28.82 15.03
N PRO A 419 -0.68 -27.82 14.36
CA PRO A 419 0.07 -26.75 13.72
C PRO A 419 0.89 -25.98 14.76
N PRO A 420 2.20 -25.73 14.48
CA PRO A 420 3.05 -24.96 15.36
C PRO A 420 2.59 -23.50 15.45
N HIS A 421 2.94 -22.81 16.52
CA HIS A 421 2.81 -21.35 16.58
C HIS A 421 3.69 -20.69 15.54
N VAL A 422 3.17 -19.66 14.86
CA VAL A 422 3.88 -18.96 13.79
C VAL A 422 4.07 -17.49 14.16
N LEU A 423 5.31 -17.04 14.12
CA LEU A 423 5.70 -15.63 14.23
C LEU A 423 6.34 -15.20 12.93
N VAL A 424 5.69 -14.32 12.23
CA VAL A 424 6.19 -13.72 11.00
C VAL A 424 6.83 -12.37 11.32
N MET A 425 8.04 -12.13 10.82
CA MET A 425 8.73 -10.85 11.00
C MET A 425 8.87 -10.11 9.69
N THR A 426 8.77 -8.78 9.74
CA THR A 426 9.12 -7.92 8.62
C THR A 426 9.89 -6.69 9.09
N ALA A 427 10.92 -6.32 8.34
CA ALA A 427 11.67 -5.08 8.56
C ALA A 427 11.09 -3.89 7.78
N THR A 428 10.16 -4.15 6.86
CA THR A 428 9.41 -3.08 6.20
C THR A 428 8.22 -2.73 7.08
N PRO A 429 8.16 -1.52 7.64
CA PRO A 429 6.94 -1.05 8.26
C PRO A 429 5.81 -1.03 7.23
N ILE A 430 4.73 -1.73 7.54
CA ILE A 430 3.52 -1.73 6.73
C ILE A 430 2.49 -0.91 7.50
N PRO A 431 1.83 0.08 6.89
CA PRO A 431 0.77 0.82 7.58
C PRO A 431 -0.21 -0.14 8.25
N ARG A 432 -0.56 0.12 9.51
CA ARG A 432 -1.37 -0.79 10.32
C ARG A 432 -2.68 -1.19 9.62
N THR A 433 -3.31 -0.23 8.97
CA THR A 433 -4.56 -0.43 8.21
C THR A 433 -4.38 -1.38 7.03
N LEU A 434 -3.27 -1.24 6.31
CA LEU A 434 -2.93 -2.13 5.20
C LEU A 434 -2.57 -3.53 5.72
N ALA A 435 -1.82 -3.62 6.81
CA ALA A 435 -1.49 -4.89 7.45
C ALA A 435 -2.73 -5.66 7.91
N MET A 436 -3.70 -4.98 8.53
CA MET A 436 -4.98 -5.56 8.95
C MET A 436 -5.85 -6.05 7.79
N THR A 437 -5.61 -5.55 6.59
CA THR A 437 -6.38 -5.93 5.40
C THR A 437 -5.66 -7.01 4.60
N LEU A 438 -4.35 -6.84 4.34
CA LEU A 438 -3.56 -7.80 3.56
C LEU A 438 -3.21 -9.08 4.32
N TYR A 439 -3.01 -8.95 5.64
CA TYR A 439 -2.63 -10.05 6.53
C TYR A 439 -3.67 -10.22 7.64
N GLY A 440 -4.94 -10.15 7.27
CA GLY A 440 -6.04 -10.12 8.20
C GLY A 440 -6.25 -11.39 9.02
N ASP A 441 -5.61 -12.48 8.63
CA ASP A 441 -5.48 -13.73 9.39
C ASP A 441 -4.37 -13.70 10.46
N LEU A 442 -3.47 -12.68 10.38
CA LEU A 442 -2.40 -12.49 11.37
C LEU A 442 -2.80 -11.45 12.41
N ASP A 443 -2.53 -11.76 13.67
CA ASP A 443 -2.53 -10.75 14.73
C ASP A 443 -1.27 -9.88 14.58
N VAL A 444 -1.40 -8.56 14.71
CA VAL A 444 -0.29 -7.65 14.45
C VAL A 444 0.28 -7.09 15.75
N SER A 445 1.59 -7.25 15.93
CA SER A 445 2.38 -6.60 16.98
C SER A 445 3.40 -5.65 16.39
N VAL A 446 3.57 -4.49 17.00
CA VAL A 446 4.47 -3.43 16.51
C VAL A 446 5.51 -3.10 17.56
N ILE A 447 6.80 -3.11 17.16
CA ILE A 447 7.89 -2.53 17.95
C ILE A 447 8.14 -1.13 17.40
N ASP A 448 7.59 -0.14 18.07
CA ASP A 448 7.63 1.28 17.73
C ASP A 448 8.72 2.07 18.47
N GLU A 449 9.62 1.36 19.15
CA GLU A 449 10.75 1.91 19.87
C GLU A 449 12.06 1.31 19.38
N LEU A 450 13.11 2.12 19.33
CA LEU A 450 14.47 1.65 19.06
C LEU A 450 15.19 1.33 20.37
N PRO A 451 16.10 0.33 20.39
CA PRO A 451 16.92 0.03 21.54
C PRO A 451 17.74 1.24 22.01
N PRO A 452 17.98 1.39 23.33
CA PRO A 452 18.76 2.49 23.87
C PRO A 452 20.17 2.52 23.30
N GLY A 453 20.74 3.73 23.13
CA GLY A 453 22.10 3.96 22.62
C GLY A 453 22.24 4.06 21.09
N ARG A 454 21.17 3.82 20.34
CA ARG A 454 21.19 3.99 18.89
C ARG A 454 20.96 5.46 18.51
N LYS A 455 21.84 6.01 17.65
CA LYS A 455 21.69 7.37 17.12
C LYS A 455 20.84 7.37 15.87
N PRO A 456 19.91 8.32 15.71
CA PRO A 456 19.15 8.47 14.45
C PRO A 456 20.10 8.72 13.27
N VAL A 457 19.79 8.13 12.11
CA VAL A 457 20.52 8.39 10.87
C VAL A 457 20.17 9.79 10.38
N VAL A 458 21.19 10.62 10.15
CA VAL A 458 21.01 11.95 9.55
C VAL A 458 20.81 11.79 8.06
N THR A 459 19.62 12.08 7.54
CA THR A 459 19.31 12.02 6.11
C THR A 459 19.43 13.41 5.50
N GLN A 460 20.18 13.54 4.40
CA GLN A 460 20.38 14.80 3.69
C GLN A 460 20.10 14.64 2.20
N HIS A 461 19.48 15.64 1.62
CA HIS A 461 19.28 15.74 0.16
C HIS A 461 20.32 16.66 -0.44
N VAL A 462 20.97 16.23 -1.50
CA VAL A 462 21.94 17.02 -2.26
C VAL A 462 21.66 16.88 -3.77
N PHE A 463 21.97 17.91 -4.53
CA PHE A 463 21.92 17.84 -5.98
C PHE A 463 23.22 17.29 -6.57
N ASP A 464 23.14 16.68 -7.75
CA ASP A 464 24.26 16.11 -8.51
C ASP A 464 25.45 17.08 -8.68
N ARG A 465 25.18 18.38 -8.84
CA ARG A 465 26.23 19.43 -8.88
C ARG A 465 27.12 19.49 -7.62
N SER A 466 26.65 18.95 -6.51
CA SER A 466 27.37 18.94 -5.23
C SER A 466 28.20 17.67 -5.02
N LEU A 467 28.25 16.74 -5.99
CA LEU A 467 29.03 15.50 -5.93
C LEU A 467 30.50 15.71 -5.57
N PRO A 468 31.24 16.70 -6.12
CA PRO A 468 32.65 16.91 -5.74
C PRO A 468 32.82 17.15 -4.23
N SER A 469 32.00 18.00 -3.64
CA SER A 469 32.02 18.26 -2.19
C SER A 469 31.60 17.04 -1.36
N LEU A 470 30.65 16.24 -1.87
CA LEU A 470 30.25 14.98 -1.24
C LEU A 470 31.40 13.98 -1.25
N TYR A 471 32.15 13.88 -2.35
CA TYR A 471 33.31 12.96 -2.42
C TYR A 471 34.40 13.34 -1.41
N ASP A 472 34.64 14.62 -1.17
CA ASP A 472 35.58 15.05 -0.14
C ASP A 472 35.07 14.69 1.29
N SER A 473 33.78 14.81 1.52
CA SER A 473 33.16 14.38 2.77
C SER A 473 33.29 12.86 2.97
N ILE A 474 33.10 12.07 1.92
CA ILE A 474 33.29 10.61 1.92
C ILE A 474 34.74 10.26 2.27
N ARG A 475 35.74 10.91 1.64
CA ARG A 475 37.18 10.72 1.96
C ARG A 475 37.45 10.92 3.44
N ASN A 476 36.89 11.99 4.00
CA ASN A 476 37.07 12.30 5.42
C ASN A 476 36.48 11.22 6.33
N GLN A 477 35.31 10.66 5.98
CA GLN A 477 34.69 9.57 6.74
C GLN A 477 35.54 8.28 6.65
N ILE A 478 36.06 7.94 5.47
CA ILE A 478 36.90 6.76 5.30
C ILE A 478 38.23 6.90 6.04
N ARG A 479 38.88 8.09 6.03
CA ARG A 479 40.07 8.37 6.80
C ARG A 479 39.86 8.25 8.33
N GLN A 480 38.63 8.40 8.79
CA GLN A 480 38.25 8.14 10.19
C GLN A 480 38.01 6.63 10.46
N GLY A 481 38.32 5.76 9.51
CA GLY A 481 38.17 4.30 9.61
C GLY A 481 36.78 3.78 9.28
N ARG A 482 35.88 4.59 8.67
CA ARG A 482 34.50 4.21 8.35
C ARG A 482 34.38 3.63 6.96
N GLN A 483 33.28 2.91 6.73
CA GLN A 483 32.95 2.34 5.42
C GLN A 483 31.70 2.99 4.83
N VAL A 484 31.60 2.94 3.49
CA VAL A 484 30.60 3.68 2.73
C VAL A 484 29.89 2.76 1.73
N TYR A 485 28.57 2.85 1.67
CA TYR A 485 27.75 2.30 0.60
C TYR A 485 27.49 3.37 -0.46
N ILE A 486 27.63 3.04 -1.74
CA ILE A 486 27.18 3.86 -2.88
C ILE A 486 26.25 3.02 -3.73
N VAL A 487 24.97 3.44 -3.81
CA VAL A 487 23.90 2.68 -4.46
C VAL A 487 23.44 3.38 -5.73
N PHE A 488 23.40 2.61 -6.83
CA PHE A 488 22.87 3.00 -8.12
C PHE A 488 21.45 2.46 -8.31
N PRO A 489 20.54 3.18 -9.00
CA PRO A 489 19.20 2.69 -9.29
C PRO A 489 19.23 1.55 -10.32
N LEU A 490 18.21 0.69 -10.29
CA LEU A 490 17.88 -0.20 -11.40
C LEU A 490 16.90 0.52 -12.35
N ILE A 491 17.08 0.33 -13.66
CA ILE A 491 16.17 0.85 -14.69
C ILE A 491 15.34 -0.34 -15.17
N GLU A 492 14.05 -0.35 -14.88
CA GLU A 492 13.13 -1.49 -15.16
C GLU A 492 13.04 -1.89 -16.63
N GLU A 493 13.35 -0.98 -17.58
CA GLU A 493 13.19 -1.25 -19.01
C GLU A 493 14.33 -2.06 -19.66
N SER A 494 15.49 -2.18 -19.04
CA SER A 494 16.61 -2.97 -19.59
C SER A 494 17.68 -3.32 -18.57
N GLU A 495 17.67 -4.54 -18.07
CA GLU A 495 18.71 -5.11 -17.18
C GLU A 495 20.15 -4.98 -17.74
N LYS A 496 20.32 -4.86 -19.07
CA LYS A 496 21.63 -4.65 -19.70
C LYS A 496 22.13 -3.22 -19.52
N ILE A 497 21.24 -2.23 -19.53
CA ILE A 497 21.56 -0.81 -19.33
C ILE A 497 21.99 -0.58 -17.88
N ASP A 498 21.29 -1.21 -16.93
CA ASP A 498 21.61 -1.10 -15.50
C ASP A 498 23.01 -1.59 -15.16
N LEU A 499 23.38 -2.72 -15.74
CA LEU A 499 24.72 -3.28 -15.56
C LEU A 499 25.78 -2.34 -16.13
N LYS A 500 25.53 -1.77 -17.32
CA LYS A 500 26.43 -0.83 -17.96
C LYS A 500 26.58 0.44 -17.12
N ASN A 501 25.49 1.01 -16.60
CA ASN A 501 25.53 2.18 -15.73
C ASN A 501 26.31 1.93 -14.44
N LEU A 502 26.13 0.76 -13.82
CA LEU A 502 26.91 0.38 -12.65
C LEU A 502 28.39 0.22 -12.98
N GLU A 503 28.73 -0.47 -14.09
CA GLU A 503 30.12 -0.67 -14.50
C GLU A 503 30.80 0.66 -14.82
N GLU A 504 30.18 1.54 -15.58
CA GLU A 504 30.67 2.88 -15.88
C GLU A 504 30.83 3.70 -14.60
N GLY A 505 29.82 3.68 -13.72
CA GLY A 505 29.87 4.37 -12.43
C GLY A 505 30.95 3.84 -11.51
N TYR A 506 31.16 2.52 -11.49
CA TYR A 506 32.21 1.89 -10.71
C TYR A 506 33.62 2.31 -11.18
N GLU A 507 33.86 2.34 -12.50
CA GLU A 507 35.15 2.81 -13.05
C GLU A 507 35.38 4.31 -12.79
N VAL A 508 34.34 5.13 -12.85
CA VAL A 508 34.41 6.55 -12.45
C VAL A 508 34.79 6.68 -10.97
N LEU A 509 34.13 5.91 -10.09
CA LEU A 509 34.39 5.95 -8.65
C LEU A 509 35.83 5.46 -8.32
N LYS A 510 36.36 4.50 -9.06
CA LYS A 510 37.78 4.11 -8.94
C LYS A 510 38.73 5.24 -9.26
N GLN A 511 38.41 6.04 -10.29
CA GLN A 511 39.25 7.21 -10.63
C GLN A 511 39.07 8.34 -9.60
N VAL A 512 37.88 8.48 -9.02
CA VAL A 512 37.57 9.46 -7.98
C VAL A 512 38.26 9.09 -6.65
N PHE A 513 38.34 7.81 -6.31
CA PHE A 513 38.86 7.31 -5.03
C PHE A 513 40.05 6.33 -5.24
N PRO A 514 41.13 6.76 -5.90
CA PRO A 514 42.26 5.88 -6.20
C PRO A 514 43.01 5.40 -4.95
N GLU A 515 42.82 6.11 -3.82
CA GLU A 515 43.45 5.81 -2.53
C GLU A 515 42.69 4.74 -1.70
N PHE A 516 41.50 4.30 -2.12
CA PHE A 516 40.68 3.33 -1.38
C PHE A 516 40.32 2.11 -2.23
N ASN A 517 40.12 0.99 -1.55
CA ASN A 517 39.68 -0.24 -2.19
C ASN A 517 38.13 -0.25 -2.31
N LEU A 518 37.68 -0.60 -3.50
CA LEU A 518 36.24 -0.69 -3.83
C LEU A 518 35.84 -2.13 -4.10
N SER A 519 34.72 -2.56 -3.57
CA SER A 519 33.99 -3.77 -3.98
C SER A 519 32.76 -3.39 -4.79
N LYS A 520 32.29 -4.28 -5.69
CA LYS A 520 31.04 -4.12 -6.41
C LYS A 520 30.12 -5.32 -6.24
N VAL A 521 28.80 -5.06 -6.06
CA VAL A 521 27.80 -6.11 -5.92
C VAL A 521 26.54 -5.77 -6.73
N HIS A 522 26.09 -6.70 -7.55
CA HIS A 522 24.87 -6.55 -8.34
C HIS A 522 24.13 -7.88 -8.53
N GLY A 523 22.86 -7.83 -8.98
CA GLY A 523 21.97 -8.98 -9.05
C GLY A 523 22.43 -10.13 -9.93
N LYS A 524 23.21 -9.87 -10.99
CA LYS A 524 23.70 -10.88 -11.95
C LYS A 524 24.96 -11.60 -11.52
N MET A 525 25.59 -11.20 -10.42
CA MET A 525 26.75 -11.94 -9.91
C MET A 525 26.32 -13.32 -9.45
N LYS A 526 27.21 -14.31 -9.67
CA LYS A 526 27.03 -15.64 -9.07
C LYS A 526 27.03 -15.52 -7.56
N PRO A 527 26.25 -16.33 -6.85
CA PRO A 527 26.17 -16.25 -5.39
C PRO A 527 27.52 -16.25 -4.69
N ALA A 528 28.45 -17.11 -5.12
CA ALA A 528 29.80 -17.20 -4.54
C ALA A 528 30.63 -15.92 -4.75
N ASP A 529 30.56 -15.31 -5.94
CA ASP A 529 31.31 -14.07 -6.24
C ASP A 529 30.74 -12.90 -5.43
N LYS A 530 29.40 -12.84 -5.31
CA LYS A 530 28.71 -11.85 -4.49
C LYS A 530 29.11 -11.96 -3.03
N GLU A 531 29.16 -13.18 -2.51
CA GLU A 531 29.58 -13.45 -1.13
C GLU A 531 31.01 -13.05 -0.90
N ALA A 532 31.93 -13.38 -1.82
CA ALA A 532 33.33 -12.99 -1.73
C ALA A 532 33.51 -11.46 -1.68
N GLU A 533 32.83 -10.70 -2.53
CA GLU A 533 32.89 -9.24 -2.51
C GLU A 533 32.29 -8.63 -1.22
N MET A 534 31.21 -9.22 -0.72
CA MET A 534 30.62 -8.81 0.55
C MET A 534 31.58 -9.11 1.74
N GLN A 535 32.27 -10.25 1.75
CA GLN A 535 33.21 -10.59 2.80
C GLN A 535 34.42 -9.63 2.84
N LYS A 536 34.93 -9.18 1.69
CA LYS A 536 35.97 -8.13 1.63
C LYS A 536 35.49 -6.82 2.29
N PHE A 537 34.19 -6.48 2.10
CA PHE A 537 33.66 -5.30 2.71
C PHE A 537 33.40 -5.49 4.22
N VAL A 538 32.90 -6.64 4.64
CA VAL A 538 32.69 -6.96 6.07
C VAL A 538 34.03 -7.01 6.83
N SER A 539 35.08 -7.57 6.23
CA SER A 539 36.41 -7.62 6.85
C SER A 539 37.12 -6.26 6.89
N GLY A 540 36.64 -5.24 6.18
CA GLY A 540 37.30 -3.93 6.08
C GLY A 540 38.41 -3.87 5.02
N GLU A 541 38.63 -4.92 4.25
CA GLU A 541 39.56 -4.93 3.13
C GLU A 541 39.21 -3.89 2.07
N THR A 542 37.91 -3.70 1.86
CA THR A 542 37.35 -2.64 1.01
C THR A 542 36.59 -1.61 1.83
N GLN A 543 36.77 -0.33 1.53
CA GLN A 543 36.20 0.79 2.26
C GLN A 543 34.89 1.30 1.62
N ILE A 544 34.73 1.06 0.32
CA ILE A 544 33.56 1.49 -0.44
C ILE A 544 32.91 0.27 -1.10
N LEU A 545 31.62 0.05 -0.83
CA LEU A 545 30.84 -0.94 -1.55
C LEU A 545 29.89 -0.24 -2.53
N VAL A 546 30.12 -0.50 -3.82
CA VAL A 546 29.28 0.00 -4.91
C VAL A 546 28.28 -1.08 -5.29
N ALA A 547 26.98 -0.75 -5.31
CA ALA A 547 25.97 -1.74 -5.58
C ALA A 547 24.72 -1.18 -6.26
N THR A 548 23.93 -2.09 -6.81
CA THR A 548 22.51 -1.83 -7.14
C THR A 548 21.61 -2.12 -5.92
N THR A 549 20.29 -2.07 -6.08
CA THR A 549 19.28 -2.34 -5.03
C THR A 549 19.43 -3.69 -4.32
N VAL A 550 20.28 -4.58 -4.80
CA VAL A 550 20.53 -5.93 -4.23
C VAL A 550 21.07 -5.90 -2.78
N ILE A 551 21.56 -4.74 -2.29
CA ILE A 551 21.93 -4.55 -0.87
C ILE A 551 20.70 -4.63 0.08
N GLU A 552 19.50 -4.72 -0.43
CA GLU A 552 18.30 -4.95 0.39
C GLU A 552 18.44 -6.20 1.30
N VAL A 553 19.34 -7.10 0.98
CA VAL A 553 19.54 -8.36 1.69
C VAL A 553 20.57 -8.24 2.81
N GLY A 554 20.11 -7.94 3.98
CA GLY A 554 20.45 -8.45 5.30
C GLY A 554 21.86 -8.33 5.89
N VAL A 555 22.93 -7.99 5.17
CA VAL A 555 24.29 -8.01 5.74
C VAL A 555 24.49 -6.86 6.74
N ASN A 556 24.89 -7.22 7.96
CA ASN A 556 25.19 -6.27 9.02
C ASN A 556 26.67 -5.88 8.99
N VAL A 557 26.96 -4.62 8.66
CA VAL A 557 28.33 -4.06 8.72
C VAL A 557 28.30 -2.86 9.69
N PRO A 558 28.62 -3.07 10.98
CA PRO A 558 28.52 -2.02 11.98
C PRO A 558 29.37 -0.79 11.68
N ASN A 559 30.49 -0.97 10.99
CA ASN A 559 31.42 0.10 10.61
C ASN A 559 30.96 0.93 9.39
N ALA A 560 29.97 0.45 8.63
CA ALA A 560 29.41 1.19 7.50
C ALA A 560 28.45 2.27 8.01
N SER A 561 28.93 3.51 8.06
CA SER A 561 28.19 4.65 8.63
C SER A 561 27.67 5.64 7.59
N VAL A 562 28.02 5.49 6.32
CA VAL A 562 27.56 6.38 5.24
C VAL A 562 26.87 5.58 4.15
N MET A 563 25.67 6.01 3.80
CA MET A 563 24.89 5.51 2.66
C MET A 563 24.72 6.65 1.66
N VAL A 564 25.17 6.48 0.44
CA VAL A 564 24.95 7.41 -0.67
C VAL A 564 24.05 6.75 -1.70
N ILE A 565 22.92 7.35 -2.00
CA ILE A 565 21.94 6.85 -2.96
C ILE A 565 21.94 7.82 -4.15
N LEU A 566 22.50 7.37 -5.26
CA LEU A 566 22.55 8.15 -6.50
C LEU A 566 21.21 8.05 -7.23
N GLU A 567 20.82 9.13 -7.90
CA GLU A 567 19.52 9.24 -8.57
C GLU A 567 18.34 8.82 -7.67
N ALA A 568 18.32 9.28 -6.43
CA ALA A 568 17.35 8.89 -5.41
C ALA A 568 15.88 9.12 -5.84
N GLN A 569 15.63 9.99 -6.82
CA GLN A 569 14.32 10.22 -7.42
C GLN A 569 13.72 8.96 -8.09
N ARG A 570 14.53 7.98 -8.44
CA ARG A 570 14.10 6.73 -9.09
C ARG A 570 13.66 5.64 -8.11
N PHE A 571 13.92 5.83 -6.83
CA PHE A 571 13.58 4.86 -5.80
C PHE A 571 12.21 5.14 -5.18
N GLY A 572 11.51 4.08 -4.81
CA GLY A 572 10.33 4.17 -3.94
C GLY A 572 10.72 4.51 -2.50
N LEU A 573 9.78 5.09 -1.74
CA LEU A 573 10.01 5.46 -0.33
C LEU A 573 10.41 4.25 0.53
N SER A 574 9.75 3.12 0.35
CA SER A 574 10.07 1.88 1.07
C SER A 574 11.49 1.40 0.79
N GLN A 575 11.96 1.50 -0.47
CA GLN A 575 13.34 1.15 -0.85
C GLN A 575 14.37 2.10 -0.22
N LEU A 576 14.11 3.41 -0.29
CA LEU A 576 14.98 4.42 0.34
C LEU A 576 15.09 4.18 1.86
N HIS A 577 13.99 3.86 2.51
CA HIS A 577 13.97 3.55 3.94
C HIS A 577 14.75 2.28 4.28
N GLN A 578 14.60 1.21 3.49
CA GLN A 578 15.37 -0.03 3.67
C GLN A 578 16.87 0.20 3.48
N LEU A 579 17.28 0.94 2.45
CA LEU A 579 18.67 1.32 2.21
C LEU A 579 19.24 2.15 3.37
N ARG A 580 18.49 3.16 3.84
CA ARG A 580 18.89 3.94 5.02
C ARG A 580 19.10 3.05 6.26
N GLY A 581 18.25 2.05 6.45
CA GLY A 581 18.36 1.09 7.55
C GLY A 581 19.61 0.20 7.53
N ARG A 582 20.39 0.20 6.43
CA ARG A 582 21.68 -0.52 6.34
C ARG A 582 22.81 0.16 7.08
N VAL A 583 22.68 1.44 7.36
CA VAL A 583 23.60 2.21 8.21
C VAL A 583 22.96 2.52 9.56
N GLY A 584 23.73 3.06 10.51
CA GLY A 584 23.22 3.38 11.85
C GLY A 584 23.10 2.17 12.77
N ARG A 585 23.91 1.12 12.54
CA ARG A 585 23.97 -0.07 13.40
C ARG A 585 25.12 -0.06 14.40
N GLY A 586 26.07 0.85 14.22
CA GLY A 586 27.16 1.11 15.17
C GLY A 586 26.83 2.21 16.17
N ALA A 587 27.75 2.49 17.09
CA ALA A 587 27.65 3.56 18.10
C ALA A 587 27.86 4.96 17.52
N ASP A 588 28.42 5.04 16.31
CA ASP A 588 28.77 6.29 15.64
C ASP A 588 27.61 6.91 14.89
N GLN A 589 27.70 8.24 14.70
CA GLN A 589 26.72 8.94 13.86
C GLN A 589 26.79 8.44 12.43
N SER A 590 25.63 8.09 11.87
CA SER A 590 25.50 7.62 10.49
C SER A 590 24.72 8.60 9.63
N TYR A 591 25.03 8.58 8.34
CA TYR A 591 24.50 9.52 7.35
C TYR A 591 23.91 8.76 6.16
N CYS A 592 22.78 9.26 5.66
CA CYS A 592 22.16 8.83 4.41
C CYS A 592 22.02 10.02 3.49
N ILE A 593 22.72 9.99 2.36
CA ILE A 593 22.77 11.09 1.39
C ILE A 593 21.96 10.71 0.17
N LEU A 594 20.89 11.46 -0.09
CA LEU A 594 20.03 11.28 -1.26
C LEU A 594 20.48 12.25 -2.35
N VAL A 595 21.05 11.73 -3.44
CA VAL A 595 21.54 12.54 -4.56
C VAL A 595 20.48 12.54 -5.66
N THR A 596 20.10 13.72 -6.15
CA THR A 596 19.10 13.86 -7.22
C THR A 596 19.54 14.87 -8.28
N GLY A 597 18.92 14.80 -9.47
CA GLY A 597 18.99 15.86 -10.45
C GLY A 597 18.24 17.11 -9.99
N TYR A 598 18.50 18.25 -10.65
CA TYR A 598 17.95 19.56 -10.27
C TYR A 598 16.42 19.67 -10.47
N LYS A 599 15.88 19.05 -11.52
CA LYS A 599 14.44 19.12 -11.83
C LYS A 599 13.73 17.91 -11.26
N LEU A 600 12.96 18.11 -10.21
CA LEU A 600 12.13 17.08 -9.58
C LEU A 600 10.64 17.36 -9.83
N ALA A 601 9.89 16.33 -10.13
CA ALA A 601 8.43 16.37 -10.06
C ALA A 601 7.97 16.62 -8.62
N GLU A 602 6.82 17.22 -8.42
CA GLU A 602 6.32 17.61 -7.09
C GLU A 602 6.18 16.42 -6.13
N ASP A 603 5.67 15.28 -6.63
CA ASP A 603 5.53 14.07 -5.81
C ASP A 603 6.88 13.44 -5.44
N THR A 604 7.86 13.55 -6.34
CA THR A 604 9.23 13.12 -6.06
C THR A 604 9.87 13.99 -4.99
N LYS A 605 9.66 15.30 -5.05
CA LYS A 605 10.14 16.23 -4.03
C LYS A 605 9.55 15.88 -2.67
N LYS A 606 8.23 15.66 -2.58
CA LYS A 606 7.57 15.21 -1.34
C LYS A 606 8.16 13.93 -0.79
N ARG A 607 8.51 12.95 -1.65
CA ARG A 607 9.18 11.71 -1.22
C ARG A 607 10.55 11.95 -0.60
N ILE A 608 11.37 12.80 -1.23
CA ILE A 608 12.69 13.15 -0.72
C ILE A 608 12.58 13.94 0.59
N ASP A 609 11.67 14.92 0.65
CA ASP A 609 11.46 15.75 1.84
C ASP A 609 11.07 14.88 3.05
N ILE A 610 10.12 13.96 2.91
CA ILE A 610 9.71 13.10 4.03
C ILE A 610 10.82 12.17 4.52
N MET A 611 11.69 11.70 3.62
CA MET A 611 12.86 10.91 4.00
C MET A 611 13.87 11.72 4.84
N CYS A 612 13.96 13.03 4.60
CA CYS A 612 14.80 13.94 5.38
C CYS A 612 14.17 14.36 6.70
N GLU A 613 12.83 14.47 6.76
CA GLU A 613 12.10 14.95 7.93
C GLU A 613 11.98 13.90 9.05
N THR A 614 11.89 12.61 8.71
CA THR A 614 11.62 11.57 9.71
C THR A 614 12.46 10.31 9.51
N ASN A 615 12.82 9.70 10.65
CA ASN A 615 13.39 8.36 10.70
C ASN A 615 12.33 7.27 10.98
N ASP A 616 11.11 7.65 11.29
CA ASP A 616 10.02 6.73 11.60
C ASP A 616 9.53 6.02 10.32
N GLY A 617 9.82 4.72 10.22
CA GLY A 617 9.47 3.90 9.09
C GLY A 617 7.95 3.76 8.88
N PHE A 618 7.13 3.83 9.93
CA PHE A 618 5.67 3.77 9.81
C PHE A 618 5.12 5.04 9.16
N ARG A 619 5.63 6.22 9.55
CA ARG A 619 5.27 7.50 8.91
C ARG A 619 5.68 7.52 7.44
N ILE A 620 6.86 6.97 7.11
CA ILE A 620 7.33 6.86 5.72
C ILE A 620 6.43 5.93 4.93
N ALA A 621 6.05 4.77 5.49
CA ALA A 621 5.16 3.82 4.83
C ALA A 621 3.75 4.38 4.60
N GLU A 622 3.20 5.13 5.56
CA GLU A 622 1.92 5.83 5.38
C GLU A 622 1.98 6.90 4.29
N ALA A 623 3.09 7.62 4.19
CA ALA A 623 3.29 8.59 3.13
C ALA A 623 3.48 7.92 1.76
N ASP A 624 4.23 6.83 1.68
CA ASP A 624 4.38 6.02 0.46
C ASP A 624 3.01 5.55 -0.05
N LEU A 625 2.18 5.02 0.84
CA LEU A 625 0.84 4.57 0.52
C LEU A 625 -0.05 5.71 -0.01
N LYS A 626 0.02 6.90 0.59
CA LYS A 626 -0.73 8.08 0.17
C LYS A 626 -0.28 8.64 -1.19
N LEU A 627 1.02 8.58 -1.49
CA LEU A 627 1.60 9.12 -2.72
C LEU A 627 1.41 8.20 -3.93
N ARG A 628 1.39 6.88 -3.75
CA ARG A 628 1.17 5.91 -4.84
C ARG A 628 -0.24 5.97 -5.42
N GLY A 629 -1.24 6.31 -4.62
CA GLY A 629 -2.64 6.32 -5.04
C GLY A 629 -3.25 4.90 -5.17
N PRO A 630 -4.55 4.81 -5.52
CA PRO A 630 -5.28 3.52 -5.53
C PRO A 630 -4.88 2.56 -6.66
N GLY A 631 -4.24 3.04 -7.74
CA GLY A 631 -3.89 2.21 -8.90
C GLY A 631 -2.63 1.36 -8.73
N ASP A 632 -1.68 1.79 -7.90
CA ASP A 632 -0.38 1.12 -7.75
C ASP A 632 -0.36 0.03 -6.65
N LEU A 633 -1.48 -0.20 -5.97
CA LEU A 633 -1.65 -1.38 -5.12
C LEU A 633 -1.66 -2.69 -5.93
N GLU A 634 -1.82 -2.62 -7.25
CA GLU A 634 -1.65 -3.76 -8.17
C GLU A 634 -0.22 -4.34 -8.15
N GLY A 635 0.81 -3.57 -7.79
CA GLY A 635 2.18 -4.07 -7.56
C GLY A 635 2.30 -5.02 -6.36
N THR A 636 1.30 -5.09 -5.48
CA THR A 636 1.18 -6.08 -4.40
C THR A 636 0.53 -7.40 -4.85
N GLN A 637 0.48 -7.70 -6.15
CA GLN A 637 0.06 -8.99 -6.70
C GLN A 637 0.83 -10.21 -6.11
N GLN A 638 1.91 -9.96 -5.38
CA GLN A 638 2.60 -11.01 -4.62
C GLN A 638 1.74 -11.64 -3.51
N SER A 639 0.69 -10.96 -3.06
CA SER A 639 -0.29 -11.53 -2.10
C SER A 639 -1.55 -12.10 -2.77
N GLY A 640 -1.67 -12.07 -4.09
CA GLY A 640 -2.78 -12.68 -4.84
C GLY A 640 -4.12 -11.95 -4.72
N MET A 641 -4.17 -10.72 -4.19
CA MET A 641 -5.40 -9.95 -4.03
C MET A 641 -5.42 -8.65 -4.80
N ALA A 642 -6.31 -8.58 -5.77
CA ALA A 642 -6.89 -7.31 -6.17
C ALA A 642 -8.16 -7.09 -5.33
N PHE A 643 -8.17 -6.10 -4.45
CA PHE A 643 -9.41 -5.62 -3.85
C PHE A 643 -10.15 -4.80 -4.92
N ASP A 644 -11.22 -5.36 -5.47
CA ASP A 644 -12.10 -4.61 -6.37
C ASP A 644 -12.98 -3.64 -5.55
N LEU A 645 -12.32 -2.62 -4.95
CA LEU A 645 -12.98 -1.55 -4.20
C LEU A 645 -13.44 -0.48 -5.19
N LYS A 646 -14.75 -0.20 -5.18
CA LYS A 646 -15.36 0.77 -6.12
C LYS A 646 -15.25 2.23 -5.64
N ILE A 647 -15.22 2.44 -4.33
CA ILE A 647 -15.23 3.79 -3.74
C ILE A 647 -14.26 3.96 -2.58
N ALA A 648 -14.00 2.90 -1.81
CA ALA A 648 -13.07 2.95 -0.69
C ALA A 648 -11.61 2.91 -1.16
N ASP A 649 -10.75 3.60 -0.43
CA ASP A 649 -9.31 3.63 -0.64
C ASP A 649 -8.61 3.30 0.68
N ILE A 650 -8.03 2.10 0.78
CA ILE A 650 -7.39 1.63 2.02
C ILE A 650 -6.29 2.58 2.50
N ALA A 651 -5.62 3.26 1.55
CA ALA A 651 -4.56 4.20 1.84
C ALA A 651 -5.05 5.48 2.52
N ARG A 652 -6.24 5.94 2.12
CA ARG A 652 -6.81 7.22 2.56
C ARG A 652 -7.86 7.06 3.64
N ASP A 653 -8.54 5.92 3.67
CA ASP A 653 -9.70 5.66 4.52
C ASP A 653 -9.34 4.86 5.80
N GLY A 654 -8.11 4.99 6.30
CA GLY A 654 -7.58 4.21 7.42
C GLY A 654 -8.45 4.21 8.68
N GLN A 655 -9.09 5.33 9.02
CA GLN A 655 -10.01 5.40 10.15
C GLN A 655 -11.27 4.55 9.91
N LEU A 656 -11.80 4.57 8.69
CA LEU A 656 -12.96 3.74 8.31
C LEU A 656 -12.59 2.25 8.30
N VAL A 657 -11.38 1.89 7.86
CA VAL A 657 -10.88 0.50 7.94
C VAL A 657 -10.87 0.02 9.39
N GLN A 658 -10.35 0.83 10.33
CA GLN A 658 -10.32 0.48 11.74
C GLN A 658 -11.73 0.34 12.31
N MET A 659 -12.61 1.31 12.07
CA MET A 659 -14.01 1.24 12.51
C MET A 659 -14.73 0.00 11.96
N ALA A 660 -14.52 -0.30 10.68
CA ALA A 660 -15.12 -1.46 10.02
C ALA A 660 -14.63 -2.78 10.65
N ARG A 661 -13.33 -2.86 10.98
CA ARG A 661 -12.76 -4.02 11.65
C ARG A 661 -13.28 -4.21 13.06
N ASP A 662 -13.37 -3.13 13.84
CA ASP A 662 -13.84 -3.19 15.21
C ASP A 662 -15.30 -3.68 15.27
N GLU A 663 -16.18 -3.19 14.40
CA GLU A 663 -17.58 -3.66 14.32
C GLU A 663 -17.64 -5.11 13.81
N ALA A 664 -16.85 -5.49 12.82
CA ALA A 664 -16.82 -6.85 12.32
C ALA A 664 -16.28 -7.84 13.37
N GLN A 665 -15.30 -7.44 14.19
CA GLN A 665 -14.75 -8.25 15.27
C GLN A 665 -15.83 -8.53 16.34
N ILE A 666 -16.57 -7.52 16.77
CA ILE A 666 -17.68 -7.66 17.72
C ILE A 666 -18.68 -8.72 17.23
N ILE A 667 -19.02 -8.70 15.94
CA ILE A 667 -19.98 -9.64 15.35
C ILE A 667 -19.41 -11.06 15.31
N ILE A 668 -18.14 -11.24 14.92
CA ILE A 668 -17.51 -12.55 14.87
C ILE A 668 -17.34 -13.14 16.28
N ASP A 669 -17.09 -12.30 17.29
CA ASP A 669 -16.97 -12.75 18.68
C ASP A 669 -18.33 -13.20 19.26
N ASP A 670 -19.41 -12.51 18.87
CA ASP A 670 -20.78 -12.85 19.30
C ASP A 670 -21.39 -14.02 18.51
N ASP A 671 -21.05 -14.15 17.21
CA ASP A 671 -21.58 -15.19 16.32
C ASP A 671 -20.46 -15.87 15.50
N PRO A 672 -19.57 -16.63 16.16
CA PRO A 672 -18.46 -17.29 15.48
C PRO A 672 -18.88 -18.43 14.51
N THR A 673 -20.15 -18.89 14.59
CA THR A 673 -20.71 -19.93 13.69
C THR A 673 -21.44 -19.35 12.50
N CYS A 674 -21.72 -18.04 12.50
CA CYS A 674 -22.50 -17.34 11.46
C CYS A 674 -23.96 -17.86 11.34
N GLU A 675 -24.58 -18.24 12.45
CA GLU A 675 -25.91 -18.85 12.51
C GLU A 675 -26.95 -17.99 13.25
N ASN A 676 -26.50 -16.93 13.95
CA ASN A 676 -27.39 -16.06 14.72
C ASN A 676 -28.29 -15.23 13.80
N GLU A 677 -29.61 -15.35 13.99
CA GLU A 677 -30.61 -14.63 13.20
C GLU A 677 -30.44 -13.09 13.24
N ARG A 678 -29.94 -12.56 14.35
CA ARG A 678 -29.66 -11.12 14.50
C ARG A 678 -28.75 -10.59 13.37
N TYR A 679 -27.85 -11.44 12.88
CA TYR A 679 -26.87 -11.08 11.84
C TYR A 679 -27.22 -11.67 10.47
N HIS A 680 -28.41 -12.23 10.29
CA HIS A 680 -28.84 -12.89 9.05
C HIS A 680 -28.63 -12.01 7.81
N ILE A 681 -28.89 -10.70 7.90
CA ILE A 681 -28.71 -9.74 6.79
C ILE A 681 -27.25 -9.69 6.33
N LEU A 682 -26.29 -9.75 7.28
CA LEU A 682 -24.84 -9.73 7.01
C LEU A 682 -24.40 -11.01 6.33
N TRP A 683 -24.81 -12.15 6.89
CA TRP A 683 -24.43 -13.46 6.35
C TRP A 683 -25.04 -13.73 4.98
N LYS A 684 -26.26 -13.26 4.75
CA LYS A 684 -26.89 -13.31 3.43
C LYS A 684 -26.09 -12.48 2.41
N ARG A 685 -25.78 -11.24 2.75
CA ARG A 685 -25.01 -10.36 1.87
C ARG A 685 -23.60 -10.88 1.59
N LEU A 686 -22.93 -11.40 2.59
CA LEU A 686 -21.61 -11.98 2.44
C LEU A 686 -21.61 -13.21 1.48
N ARG A 687 -22.68 -14.04 1.54
CA ARG A 687 -22.87 -15.15 0.59
C ARG A 687 -23.12 -14.68 -0.84
N GLU A 688 -23.85 -13.60 -1.04
CA GLU A 688 -24.09 -13.00 -2.36
C GLU A 688 -22.79 -12.48 -2.97
N LEU A 689 -21.99 -11.74 -2.19
CA LEU A 689 -20.68 -11.23 -2.62
C LEU A 689 -19.72 -12.36 -3.04
N ARG A 690 -19.73 -13.50 -2.36
CA ARG A 690 -18.92 -14.67 -2.70
C ARG A 690 -19.31 -15.36 -4.01
N LYS A 691 -20.61 -15.45 -4.30
CA LYS A 691 -21.11 -16.04 -5.55
C LYS A 691 -20.65 -15.27 -6.79
N ASN A 692 -20.38 -13.97 -6.64
CA ASN A 692 -19.89 -13.10 -7.71
C ASN A 692 -18.35 -13.12 -7.87
N ASN A 693 -17.69 -14.24 -7.52
CA ASN A 693 -16.21 -14.44 -7.64
C ASN A 693 -15.31 -13.53 -6.79
N ILE A 694 -15.84 -12.82 -5.82
CA ILE A 694 -15.02 -12.08 -4.87
C ILE A 694 -14.54 -13.07 -3.78
N ASN A 695 -13.52 -13.86 -4.12
CA ASN A 695 -12.97 -14.88 -3.19
C ASN A 695 -11.92 -14.24 -2.28
N TRP A 696 -12.38 -13.45 -1.31
CA TRP A 696 -11.58 -12.68 -0.35
C TRP A 696 -10.93 -13.55 0.74
N GLY A 697 -11.15 -14.87 0.70
CA GLY A 697 -10.77 -15.79 1.76
C GLY A 697 -9.54 -16.67 1.47
N VAL A 698 -8.87 -16.51 0.33
CA VAL A 698 -7.68 -17.30 -0.04
C VAL A 698 -6.44 -16.41 0.04
N ILE A 699 -6.19 -15.84 1.22
CA ILE A 699 -5.19 -14.78 1.36
C ILE A 699 -4.00 -15.17 2.23
N SER A 700 -4.08 -16.29 2.89
CA SER A 700 -3.01 -16.73 3.81
C SER A 700 -2.34 -18.01 3.38
#